data_30c27c1914fab88a27132f511092dbd3
#
_entry.id   30c27c1914fab88a27132f511092dbd3
#
_cell.length_a   1.000
_cell.length_b   1.000
_cell.length_c   1.000
_cell.angle_alpha   90.00
_cell.angle_beta   90.00
_cell.angle_gamma   90.00
#
_symmetry.space_group_name_H-M   'P 1'
#
loop_
_entity.id
_entity.type
_entity.pdbx_description
1 polymer ?
#
loop_
_entity_poly.entity_id
_entity_poly.type
_entity_poly.pdbx_seq_one_letter_code
_entity_poly.pdbx_strand_id
1 'polypeptide(L)'
;EFVCSSVASAVGLQTRSDDLPAVAAHLADRTTLIVLDCCEHVITGAAELAEVLIRNCPNVHILATSREPLRAVGELVYRLQPLAFPPEGAGTTAEEALAYPAVRLFVDRAVASCSSFELKDSDAPLASQLCRELDGIALAIELAAGRIEALGLEAITSHFDASIRLMWHGRRTAVPRQQTLGATLDWSFNLLSDEEKRLLCRLSVFAGTFSLDAAIEICCFDYDKSLAIELIAGLVSKSLVTVDAGEATLRYGMLDTTRSYCWKKLCNTAEEASLSRRFAVYFKDWAQQYEAGNPDRNARDLIAPELANLRAALEWLFQDRETGADAVRLAGSLCLLLLQLSKVAECARWAQAALSRMPPVLVGSHLEMRLQDALGQSLMFSKGGGVEAEAAYRRGIEVAEQLGDSRSTLHLLNGYVVLLHRDGRYTEALATARKTQSLLSELDDPESHAIVDSLMGVALHLVGDVRESMQHWERCFAQSAGASLTTTSKLGFDFHIRALCGLARSLWLTGQYSRAITVAEETIEKARESGHVVTYCIALIWAGSVHVWARNAERLEEIADTVERVARQHSLTPYLAVARITHGQLLIARRRTAEGVELIRRAVEVLHQCRYEMVTSLSMGILAKGLSDMSLHSAALAMCDEVETLIRTCGDFLRMPGLLAIRGHCLAAAGRPQESEKSYLASIELSRSQGVKSGQLQAAVAFAQHLISAGRSEDARRLLRPLVEDAGDETSLDLSLARSVLG
;
A
#
# COMPACT_ATOMS: atom_id res chain seq x y z
N GLU A 1 -9.09 2.48 17.36
CA GLU A 1 -8.63 3.37 16.28
C GLU A 1 -8.07 2.64 15.05
N PHE A 2 -7.69 1.34 15.12
CA PHE A 2 -6.97 0.62 14.05
C PHE A 2 -7.82 -0.37 13.24
N VAL A 3 -9.05 -0.65 13.63
CA VAL A 3 -9.88 -1.68 12.98
C VAL A 3 -10.10 -1.33 11.50
N CYS A 4 -10.47 -0.09 11.23
CA CYS A 4 -10.71 0.39 9.87
C CYS A 4 -9.45 0.27 8.99
N SER A 5 -8.30 0.72 9.48
CA SER A 5 -7.04 0.66 8.72
C SER A 5 -6.54 -0.78 8.52
N SER A 6 -6.79 -1.67 9.48
CA SER A 6 -6.45 -3.10 9.36
C SER A 6 -7.31 -3.78 8.30
N VAL A 7 -8.61 -3.53 8.30
CA VAL A 7 -9.51 -4.05 7.27
C VAL A 7 -9.19 -3.43 5.90
N ALA A 8 -8.95 -2.12 5.83
CA ALA A 8 -8.50 -1.46 4.62
C ALA A 8 -7.26 -2.15 4.04
N SER A 9 -6.25 -2.40 4.88
CA SER A 9 -5.03 -3.10 4.47
C SER A 9 -5.31 -4.53 4.00
N ALA A 10 -6.18 -5.27 4.70
CA ALA A 10 -6.51 -6.65 4.35
C ALA A 10 -7.26 -6.76 3.00
N VAL A 11 -8.11 -5.78 2.69
CA VAL A 11 -8.82 -5.73 1.39
C VAL A 11 -8.01 -5.02 0.29
N GLY A 12 -6.74 -4.69 0.57
CA GLY A 12 -5.87 -4.02 -0.37
C GLY A 12 -6.11 -2.52 -0.52
N LEU A 13 -6.83 -1.88 0.44
CA LEU A 13 -7.16 -0.48 0.44
C LEU A 13 -6.09 0.32 1.20
N GLN A 14 -5.37 1.21 0.53
CA GLN A 14 -4.49 2.17 1.19
C GLN A 14 -5.29 3.45 1.50
N THR A 15 -5.97 3.49 2.64
CA THR A 15 -6.70 4.69 3.10
C THR A 15 -6.07 5.29 4.36
N ARG A 16 -6.57 6.49 4.71
CA ARG A 16 -6.36 7.09 6.04
C ARG A 16 -6.84 6.13 7.13
N SER A 17 -6.23 6.20 8.28
CA SER A 17 -6.49 5.31 9.42
C SER A 17 -7.97 5.18 9.83
N ASP A 18 -8.83 6.14 9.47
CA ASP A 18 -10.23 6.19 9.90
C ASP A 18 -11.23 6.52 8.79
N ASP A 19 -10.88 6.26 7.51
CA ASP A 19 -11.78 6.54 6.39
C ASP A 19 -12.74 5.37 6.13
N LEU A 20 -13.68 5.15 7.06
CA LEU A 20 -14.75 4.17 6.92
C LEU A 20 -15.56 4.33 5.63
N PRO A 21 -15.91 5.55 5.17
CA PRO A 21 -16.57 5.75 3.88
C PRO A 21 -15.77 5.22 2.69
N ALA A 22 -14.46 5.36 2.69
CA ALA A 22 -13.62 4.85 1.59
C ALA A 22 -13.57 3.31 1.59
N VAL A 23 -13.50 2.66 2.77
CA VAL A 23 -13.61 1.21 2.89
C VAL A 23 -14.96 0.72 2.37
N ALA A 24 -16.05 1.38 2.75
CA ALA A 24 -17.38 1.03 2.27
C ALA A 24 -17.52 1.23 0.75
N ALA A 25 -17.04 2.34 0.20
CA ALA A 25 -17.07 2.58 -1.24
C ALA A 25 -16.26 1.54 -2.03
N HIS A 26 -15.13 1.09 -1.46
CA HIS A 26 -14.29 0.03 -2.07
C HIS A 26 -14.99 -1.33 -2.10
N LEU A 27 -15.80 -1.62 -1.10
CA LEU A 27 -16.48 -2.90 -0.93
C LEU A 27 -17.92 -2.93 -1.47
N ALA A 28 -18.49 -1.77 -1.86
CA ALA A 28 -19.89 -1.63 -2.21
C ALA A 28 -20.38 -2.61 -3.28
N ASP A 29 -19.55 -2.85 -4.30
CA ASP A 29 -19.89 -3.72 -5.45
C ASP A 29 -19.23 -5.11 -5.35
N ARG A 30 -18.61 -5.46 -4.22
CA ARG A 30 -17.87 -6.72 -4.06
C ARG A 30 -18.63 -7.72 -3.19
N THR A 31 -18.59 -8.99 -3.59
CA THR A 31 -18.98 -10.08 -2.69
C THR A 31 -17.76 -10.47 -1.86
N THR A 32 -17.79 -10.14 -0.58
CA THR A 32 -16.62 -10.30 0.32
C THR A 32 -17.07 -10.83 1.67
N LEU A 33 -16.32 -11.80 2.19
CA LEU A 33 -16.40 -12.22 3.59
C LEU A 33 -15.23 -11.57 4.36
N ILE A 34 -15.57 -10.77 5.37
CA ILE A 34 -14.60 -10.17 6.29
C ILE A 34 -14.65 -10.97 7.59
N VAL A 35 -13.48 -11.51 7.99
CA VAL A 35 -13.34 -12.18 9.27
C VAL A 35 -12.62 -11.23 10.23
N LEU A 36 -13.30 -10.87 11.32
CA LEU A 36 -12.75 -10.06 12.41
C LEU A 36 -12.52 -10.98 13.61
N ASP A 37 -11.27 -11.27 13.90
CA ASP A 37 -10.90 -12.18 14.99
C ASP A 37 -10.55 -11.41 16.27
N CYS A 38 -10.95 -11.94 17.44
CA CYS A 38 -10.66 -11.39 18.77
C CYS A 38 -11.13 -9.93 18.98
N CYS A 39 -12.39 -9.62 18.61
CA CYS A 39 -12.93 -8.26 18.67
C CYS A 39 -13.10 -7.67 20.09
N GLU A 40 -12.98 -8.46 21.15
CA GLU A 40 -13.13 -8.00 22.54
C GLU A 40 -12.19 -6.86 22.94
N HIS A 41 -11.09 -6.66 22.22
CA HIS A 41 -10.13 -5.58 22.46
C HIS A 41 -10.45 -4.29 21.70
N VAL A 42 -11.35 -4.37 20.71
CA VAL A 42 -11.64 -3.28 19.76
C VAL A 42 -13.15 -3.16 19.43
N ILE A 43 -14.01 -3.55 20.36
CA ILE A 43 -15.47 -3.71 20.15
C ILE A 43 -16.10 -2.49 19.50
N THR A 44 -15.83 -1.29 20.01
CA THR A 44 -16.42 -0.06 19.47
C THR A 44 -16.04 0.15 18.00
N GLY A 45 -14.76 0.02 17.67
CA GLY A 45 -14.30 0.20 16.28
C GLY A 45 -14.77 -0.94 15.36
N ALA A 46 -14.89 -2.17 15.86
CA ALA A 46 -15.44 -3.29 15.09
C ALA A 46 -16.96 -3.12 14.84
N ALA A 47 -17.71 -2.63 15.83
CA ALA A 47 -19.13 -2.33 15.69
C ALA A 47 -19.38 -1.20 14.68
N GLU A 48 -18.69 -0.08 14.81
CA GLU A 48 -18.78 1.06 13.87
C GLU A 48 -18.47 0.63 12.43
N LEU A 49 -17.38 -0.13 12.23
CA LEU A 49 -17.03 -0.69 10.91
C LEU A 49 -18.15 -1.58 10.37
N ALA A 50 -18.66 -2.51 11.19
CA ALA A 50 -19.70 -3.45 10.79
C ALA A 50 -20.98 -2.71 10.37
N GLU A 51 -21.43 -1.72 11.14
CA GLU A 51 -22.62 -0.94 10.82
C GLU A 51 -22.49 -0.15 9.51
N VAL A 52 -21.33 0.47 9.26
CA VAL A 52 -21.09 1.21 8.03
C VAL A 52 -21.05 0.27 6.82
N LEU A 53 -20.39 -0.88 6.94
CA LEU A 53 -20.30 -1.85 5.83
C LEU A 53 -21.64 -2.49 5.53
N ILE A 54 -22.40 -2.95 6.53
CA ILE A 54 -23.73 -3.56 6.31
C ILE A 54 -24.68 -2.59 5.67
N ARG A 55 -24.64 -1.29 6.04
CA ARG A 55 -25.51 -0.25 5.47
C ARG A 55 -25.19 0.07 4.02
N ASN A 56 -23.91 0.05 3.62
CA ASN A 56 -23.47 0.55 2.32
C ASN A 56 -23.04 -0.55 1.33
N CYS A 57 -22.86 -1.79 1.78
CA CYS A 57 -22.27 -2.88 1.00
C CYS A 57 -23.16 -4.14 1.08
N PRO A 58 -24.17 -4.28 0.21
CA PRO A 58 -25.18 -5.33 0.34
C PRO A 58 -24.64 -6.76 0.17
N ASN A 59 -23.49 -6.92 -0.46
CA ASN A 59 -22.85 -8.22 -0.73
C ASN A 59 -21.65 -8.51 0.20
N VAL A 60 -21.46 -7.69 1.25
CA VAL A 60 -20.43 -7.93 2.25
C VAL A 60 -21.02 -8.71 3.42
N HIS A 61 -20.35 -9.77 3.81
CA HIS A 61 -20.66 -10.56 5.00
C HIS A 61 -19.53 -10.38 6.01
N ILE A 62 -19.90 -10.25 7.28
CA ILE A 62 -18.94 -10.09 8.38
C ILE A 62 -19.10 -11.25 9.33
N LEU A 63 -18.01 -11.95 9.62
CA LEU A 63 -17.91 -12.95 10.66
C LEU A 63 -16.96 -12.42 11.74
N ALA A 64 -17.52 -12.10 12.91
CA ALA A 64 -16.73 -11.60 14.03
C ALA A 64 -16.63 -12.65 15.13
N THR A 65 -15.43 -12.92 15.65
CA THR A 65 -15.24 -13.65 16.89
C THR A 65 -15.01 -12.68 18.03
N SER A 66 -15.71 -12.89 19.14
CA SER A 66 -15.60 -12.04 20.32
C SER A 66 -16.13 -12.75 21.56
N ARG A 67 -15.67 -12.36 22.73
CA ARG A 67 -16.18 -12.86 24.01
C ARG A 67 -17.50 -12.21 24.42
N GLU A 68 -17.84 -11.09 23.84
CA GLU A 68 -19.09 -10.38 24.04
C GLU A 68 -19.65 -9.88 22.70
N PRO A 69 -20.98 -9.68 22.59
CA PRO A 69 -21.58 -9.14 21.39
C PRO A 69 -21.00 -7.77 21.03
N LEU A 70 -20.85 -7.50 19.74
CA LEU A 70 -20.44 -6.17 19.24
C LEU A 70 -21.54 -5.12 19.48
N ARG A 71 -22.80 -5.56 19.57
CA ARG A 71 -24.02 -4.74 19.68
C ARG A 71 -24.21 -3.82 18.46
N ALA A 72 -23.73 -4.26 17.32
CA ALA A 72 -23.90 -3.56 16.04
C ALA A 72 -25.30 -3.77 15.47
N VAL A 73 -25.80 -2.77 14.74
CA VAL A 73 -27.11 -2.89 14.07
C VAL A 73 -27.04 -3.99 13.00
N GLY A 74 -27.94 -4.95 13.07
CA GLY A 74 -27.98 -6.10 12.14
C GLY A 74 -27.12 -7.28 12.59
N GLU A 75 -26.53 -7.24 13.78
CA GLU A 75 -25.75 -8.35 14.33
C GLU A 75 -26.63 -9.58 14.60
N LEU A 76 -26.19 -10.73 14.13
CA LEU A 76 -26.72 -12.03 14.51
C LEU A 76 -25.72 -12.71 15.44
N VAL A 77 -26.05 -12.79 16.73
CA VAL A 77 -25.17 -13.42 17.72
C VAL A 77 -25.31 -14.93 17.64
N TYR A 78 -24.27 -15.59 17.13
CA TYR A 78 -24.13 -17.06 17.20
C TYR A 78 -23.29 -17.44 18.41
N ARG A 79 -23.93 -18.03 19.43
CA ARG A 79 -23.22 -18.53 20.62
C ARG A 79 -22.58 -19.87 20.31
N LEU A 80 -21.26 -19.88 20.11
CA LEU A 80 -20.49 -21.10 19.93
C LEU A 80 -20.59 -21.95 21.19
N GLN A 81 -21.19 -23.14 21.07
CA GLN A 81 -21.28 -24.07 22.14
C GLN A 81 -19.96 -24.80 22.38
N PRO A 82 -19.62 -25.23 23.60
CA PRO A 82 -18.52 -26.14 23.86
C PRO A 82 -18.65 -27.43 23.04
N LEU A 83 -17.55 -28.16 22.91
CA LEU A 83 -17.58 -29.47 22.30
C LEU A 83 -18.48 -30.42 23.13
N ALA A 84 -19.33 -31.19 22.46
CA ALA A 84 -20.15 -32.17 23.12
C ALA A 84 -19.29 -33.23 23.80
N PHE A 85 -19.62 -33.57 25.03
CA PHE A 85 -18.94 -34.56 25.85
C PHE A 85 -19.92 -35.61 26.37
N PRO A 86 -19.45 -36.83 26.78
CA PRO A 86 -20.32 -37.87 27.30
C PRO A 86 -21.05 -37.42 28.57
N PRO A 87 -22.40 -37.62 28.67
CA PRO A 87 -23.11 -37.38 29.90
C PRO A 87 -22.70 -38.39 30.98
N GLU A 88 -23.11 -38.14 32.23
CA GLU A 88 -22.78 -39.03 33.34
C GLU A 88 -23.34 -40.44 33.10
N GLY A 89 -22.46 -41.44 33.20
CA GLY A 89 -22.81 -42.86 32.94
C GLY A 89 -22.71 -43.29 31.45
N ALA A 90 -22.39 -42.40 30.53
CA ALA A 90 -22.09 -42.74 29.14
C ALA A 90 -20.57 -42.71 28.88
N GLY A 91 -20.12 -43.30 27.74
CA GLY A 91 -18.71 -43.37 27.37
C GLY A 91 -17.92 -44.36 28.22
N THR A 92 -18.51 -45.51 28.46
CA THR A 92 -17.92 -46.62 29.24
C THR A 92 -16.88 -47.42 28.43
N THR A 93 -16.98 -47.39 27.09
CA THR A 93 -15.99 -47.97 26.21
C THR A 93 -15.27 -46.88 25.39
N ALA A 94 -14.08 -47.21 24.88
CA ALA A 94 -13.30 -46.27 24.05
C ALA A 94 -14.08 -45.84 22.79
N GLU A 95 -14.80 -46.76 22.15
CA GLU A 95 -15.62 -46.49 20.98
C GLU A 95 -16.76 -45.51 21.28
N GLU A 96 -17.51 -45.74 22.37
CA GLU A 96 -18.58 -44.84 22.80
C GLU A 96 -18.05 -43.45 23.18
N ALA A 97 -16.91 -43.37 23.86
CA ALA A 97 -16.29 -42.11 24.27
C ALA A 97 -15.79 -41.30 23.06
N LEU A 98 -15.17 -41.94 22.07
CA LEU A 98 -14.69 -41.32 20.85
C LEU A 98 -15.82 -40.81 19.91
N ALA A 99 -17.06 -41.23 20.11
CA ALA A 99 -18.20 -40.66 19.42
C ALA A 99 -18.40 -39.14 19.75
N TYR A 100 -17.88 -38.70 20.89
CA TYR A 100 -18.01 -37.32 21.36
C TYR A 100 -16.82 -36.46 20.95
N PRO A 101 -17.06 -35.26 20.35
CA PRO A 101 -16.00 -34.39 19.86
C PRO A 101 -14.94 -33.96 20.90
N ALA A 102 -15.38 -33.78 22.17
CA ALA A 102 -14.47 -33.41 23.25
C ALA A 102 -13.44 -34.52 23.56
N VAL A 103 -13.89 -35.79 23.61
CA VAL A 103 -12.99 -36.93 23.86
C VAL A 103 -12.10 -37.19 22.65
N ARG A 104 -12.63 -37.02 21.41
CA ARG A 104 -11.84 -37.16 20.20
C ARG A 104 -10.70 -36.14 20.18
N LEU A 105 -10.99 -34.83 20.46
CA LEU A 105 -9.95 -33.79 20.55
C LEU A 105 -8.92 -34.15 21.64
N PHE A 106 -9.35 -34.62 22.81
CA PHE A 106 -8.44 -35.05 23.87
C PHE A 106 -7.48 -36.13 23.41
N VAL A 107 -8.00 -37.18 22.76
CA VAL A 107 -7.19 -38.30 22.26
C VAL A 107 -6.25 -37.87 21.17
N ASP A 108 -6.72 -37.08 20.18
CA ASP A 108 -5.88 -36.56 19.12
C ASP A 108 -4.68 -35.74 19.65
N ARG A 109 -4.91 -34.93 20.67
CA ARG A 109 -3.86 -34.12 21.31
C ARG A 109 -2.97 -34.95 22.26
N ALA A 110 -3.54 -35.92 22.93
CA ALA A 110 -2.78 -36.85 23.78
C ALA A 110 -1.80 -37.69 22.93
N VAL A 111 -2.24 -38.21 21.79
CA VAL A 111 -1.39 -38.94 20.83
C VAL A 111 -0.30 -38.01 20.24
N ALA A 112 -0.62 -36.75 19.94
CA ALA A 112 0.36 -35.78 19.49
C ALA A 112 1.45 -35.47 20.53
N SER A 113 1.12 -35.50 21.82
CA SER A 113 2.06 -35.30 22.95
C SER A 113 2.79 -36.57 23.35
N CYS A 114 2.14 -37.71 23.25
CA CYS A 114 2.67 -39.04 23.64
C CYS A 114 2.24 -40.05 22.58
N SER A 115 3.14 -40.37 21.66
CA SER A 115 2.84 -41.27 20.52
C SER A 115 2.46 -42.68 20.89
N SER A 116 2.72 -43.09 22.15
CA SER A 116 2.34 -44.40 22.73
C SER A 116 0.96 -44.38 23.41
N PHE A 117 0.30 -43.21 23.47
CA PHE A 117 -1.01 -43.09 24.09
C PHE A 117 -2.10 -43.75 23.23
N GLU A 118 -2.86 -44.65 23.81
CA GLU A 118 -4.02 -45.28 23.20
C GLU A 118 -5.15 -45.27 24.25
N LEU A 119 -6.33 -44.79 23.86
CA LEU A 119 -7.48 -44.80 24.74
C LEU A 119 -8.04 -46.22 24.85
N LYS A 120 -7.92 -46.84 25.99
CA LYS A 120 -8.48 -48.17 26.30
C LYS A 120 -9.85 -48.04 26.94
N ASP A 121 -10.65 -49.13 26.95
CA ASP A 121 -11.93 -49.16 27.61
C ASP A 121 -11.83 -48.86 29.12
N SER A 122 -10.73 -49.25 29.75
CA SER A 122 -10.44 -48.90 31.15
C SER A 122 -10.29 -47.40 31.40
N ASP A 123 -9.82 -46.66 30.39
CA ASP A 123 -9.47 -45.26 30.49
C ASP A 123 -10.60 -44.35 30.00
N ALA A 124 -11.55 -44.90 29.22
CA ALA A 124 -12.67 -44.19 28.64
C ALA A 124 -13.56 -43.44 29.65
N PRO A 125 -13.90 -44.01 30.80
CA PRO A 125 -14.65 -43.31 31.85
C PRO A 125 -13.89 -42.09 32.40
N LEU A 126 -12.56 -42.22 32.62
CA LEU A 126 -11.71 -41.12 33.10
C LEU A 126 -11.58 -39.98 32.07
N ALA A 127 -11.37 -40.31 30.79
CA ALA A 127 -11.34 -39.33 29.73
C ALA A 127 -12.69 -38.61 29.57
N SER A 128 -13.79 -39.36 29.67
CA SER A 128 -15.15 -38.83 29.65
C SER A 128 -15.43 -37.88 30.83
N GLN A 129 -15.00 -38.28 32.02
CA GLN A 129 -15.10 -37.44 33.21
C GLN A 129 -14.27 -36.16 33.07
N LEU A 130 -13.03 -36.25 32.62
CA LEU A 130 -12.15 -35.10 32.39
C LEU A 130 -12.76 -34.13 31.42
N CYS A 131 -13.23 -34.58 30.24
CA CYS A 131 -13.87 -33.74 29.26
C CYS A 131 -15.13 -33.02 29.76
N ARG A 132 -15.89 -33.68 30.65
CA ARG A 132 -17.07 -33.13 31.34
C ARG A 132 -16.67 -32.06 32.36
N GLU A 133 -15.65 -32.32 33.18
CA GLU A 133 -15.12 -31.37 34.15
C GLU A 133 -14.51 -30.12 33.48
N LEU A 134 -14.02 -30.28 32.24
CA LEU A 134 -13.54 -29.19 31.40
C LEU A 134 -14.66 -28.49 30.60
N ASP A 135 -15.93 -28.80 30.84
CA ASP A 135 -17.11 -28.25 30.18
C ASP A 135 -17.02 -28.31 28.63
N GLY A 136 -16.25 -29.26 28.08
CA GLY A 136 -16.04 -29.38 26.63
C GLY A 136 -15.29 -28.19 25.99
N ILE A 137 -14.59 -27.39 26.77
CA ILE A 137 -13.82 -26.22 26.26
C ILE A 137 -12.56 -26.71 25.57
N ALA A 138 -12.47 -26.51 24.26
CA ALA A 138 -11.39 -27.03 23.40
C ALA A 138 -9.98 -26.73 23.96
N LEU A 139 -9.69 -25.48 24.29
CA LEU A 139 -8.39 -25.09 24.84
C LEU A 139 -8.08 -25.79 26.18
N ALA A 140 -9.08 -25.96 27.05
CA ALA A 140 -8.90 -26.64 28.31
C ALA A 140 -8.54 -28.12 28.09
N ILE A 141 -9.21 -28.77 27.15
CA ILE A 141 -8.96 -30.15 26.73
C ILE A 141 -7.55 -30.32 26.16
N GLU A 142 -7.12 -29.41 25.28
CA GLU A 142 -5.76 -29.43 24.69
C GLU A 142 -4.67 -29.26 25.76
N LEU A 143 -4.85 -28.33 26.70
CA LEU A 143 -3.91 -28.11 27.79
C LEU A 143 -3.82 -29.32 28.74
N ALA A 144 -4.94 -30.00 28.99
CA ALA A 144 -4.96 -31.24 29.77
C ALA A 144 -4.27 -32.39 29.00
N ALA A 145 -4.58 -32.57 27.72
CA ALA A 145 -3.99 -33.61 26.89
C ALA A 145 -2.47 -33.47 26.76
N GLY A 146 -1.94 -32.21 26.66
CA GLY A 146 -0.50 -31.92 26.62
C GLY A 146 0.27 -32.31 27.88
N ARG A 147 -0.41 -32.76 28.96
CA ARG A 147 0.20 -33.24 30.22
C ARG A 147 0.20 -34.76 30.35
N ILE A 148 -0.38 -35.48 29.38
CA ILE A 148 -0.60 -36.92 29.46
C ILE A 148 0.72 -37.69 29.62
N GLU A 149 1.78 -37.29 28.94
CA GLU A 149 3.09 -37.92 29.01
C GLU A 149 3.74 -37.79 30.39
N ALA A 150 3.58 -36.62 31.03
CA ALA A 150 4.21 -36.32 32.30
C ALA A 150 3.46 -36.88 33.52
N LEU A 151 2.13 -36.90 33.48
CA LEU A 151 1.28 -37.20 34.65
C LEU A 151 0.44 -38.48 34.51
N GLY A 152 0.11 -38.89 33.29
CA GLY A 152 -0.87 -39.93 33.01
C GLY A 152 -2.31 -39.49 33.25
N LEU A 153 -3.30 -40.19 32.67
CA LEU A 153 -4.71 -39.80 32.68
C LEU A 153 -5.31 -39.80 34.08
N GLU A 154 -4.96 -40.79 34.89
CA GLU A 154 -5.49 -40.97 36.26
C GLU A 154 -5.08 -39.81 37.18
N ALA A 155 -3.82 -39.40 37.13
CA ALA A 155 -3.33 -38.27 37.91
C ALA A 155 -3.90 -36.94 37.44
N ILE A 156 -4.05 -36.74 36.12
CA ILE A 156 -4.68 -35.53 35.57
C ILE A 156 -6.11 -35.40 36.11
N THR A 157 -6.92 -36.44 36.00
CA THR A 157 -8.33 -36.41 36.42
C THR A 157 -8.44 -36.19 37.94
N SER A 158 -7.63 -36.88 38.78
CA SER A 158 -7.67 -36.74 40.25
C SER A 158 -7.20 -35.37 40.75
N HIS A 159 -6.15 -34.78 40.14
CA HIS A 159 -5.66 -33.45 40.50
C HIS A 159 -6.56 -32.33 40.01
N PHE A 160 -7.24 -32.52 38.88
CA PHE A 160 -8.20 -31.58 38.36
C PHE A 160 -9.38 -31.38 39.31
N ASP A 161 -9.96 -32.47 39.83
CA ASP A 161 -11.08 -32.43 40.76
C ASP A 161 -10.75 -31.66 42.05
N ALA A 162 -9.56 -31.84 42.62
CA ALA A 162 -9.14 -31.18 43.85
C ALA A 162 -8.83 -29.67 43.66
N SER A 163 -8.20 -29.30 42.55
CA SER A 163 -7.77 -27.90 42.29
C SER A 163 -8.92 -27.01 41.84
N ILE A 164 -9.85 -27.52 41.05
CA ILE A 164 -11.00 -26.75 40.53
C ILE A 164 -12.02 -26.49 41.65
N ARG A 165 -12.28 -27.45 42.54
CA ARG A 165 -13.19 -27.25 43.68
C ARG A 165 -12.72 -26.14 44.63
N LEU A 166 -11.41 -25.99 44.85
CA LEU A 166 -10.83 -24.93 45.68
C LEU A 166 -10.92 -23.52 45.03
N MET A 167 -10.81 -23.42 43.68
CA MET A 167 -10.86 -22.15 42.95
C MET A 167 -12.29 -21.63 42.73
N TRP A 168 -13.30 -22.48 42.63
CA TRP A 168 -14.68 -22.07 42.42
C TRP A 168 -15.30 -21.28 43.58
N HIS A 169 -14.70 -21.28 44.77
CA HIS A 169 -15.18 -20.52 45.94
C HIS A 169 -14.78 -19.02 45.92
N GLY A 170 -13.96 -18.58 44.95
CA GLY A 170 -13.35 -17.24 44.98
C GLY A 170 -14.08 -16.10 44.28
N ARG A 171 -14.93 -16.31 43.26
CA ARG A 171 -15.60 -15.23 42.52
C ARG A 171 -17.00 -15.61 42.02
N ARG A 172 -18.01 -15.21 42.76
CA ARG A 172 -19.45 -15.48 42.46
C ARG A 172 -20.07 -14.67 41.32
N THR A 173 -19.33 -13.71 40.66
CA THR A 173 -19.89 -12.73 39.71
C THR A 173 -19.40 -12.85 38.27
N ALA A 174 -18.52 -13.78 37.93
CA ALA A 174 -18.03 -13.96 36.55
C ALA A 174 -18.83 -15.03 35.79
N VAL A 175 -18.94 -14.86 34.46
CA VAL A 175 -19.62 -15.82 33.57
C VAL A 175 -18.93 -17.20 33.67
N PRO A 176 -19.66 -18.33 33.80
CA PRO A 176 -19.11 -19.69 34.06
C PRO A 176 -17.94 -20.07 33.13
N ARG A 177 -18.00 -19.72 31.84
CA ARG A 177 -16.94 -20.01 30.84
C ARG A 177 -15.61 -19.25 31.07
N GLN A 178 -15.69 -18.03 31.59
CA GLN A 178 -14.46 -17.24 31.90
C GLN A 178 -13.81 -17.78 33.19
N GLN A 179 -14.59 -18.37 34.08
CA GLN A 179 -14.09 -19.01 35.27
C GLN A 179 -13.35 -20.31 34.94
N THR A 180 -13.89 -21.12 34.03
CA THR A 180 -13.29 -22.41 33.62
C THR A 180 -11.98 -22.21 32.86
N LEU A 181 -11.93 -21.25 31.90
CA LEU A 181 -10.71 -20.97 31.14
C LEU A 181 -9.61 -20.35 32.02
N GLY A 182 -9.96 -19.40 32.89
CA GLY A 182 -9.02 -18.85 33.88
C GLY A 182 -8.48 -19.91 34.84
N ALA A 183 -9.35 -20.77 35.35
CA ALA A 183 -8.96 -21.88 36.21
C ALA A 183 -8.06 -22.89 35.50
N THR A 184 -8.32 -23.19 34.23
CA THR A 184 -7.47 -24.08 33.42
C THR A 184 -6.08 -23.48 33.15
N LEU A 185 -6.01 -22.20 32.86
CA LEU A 185 -4.73 -21.50 32.72
C LEU A 185 -3.96 -21.44 34.05
N ASP A 186 -4.65 -21.14 35.18
CA ASP A 186 -4.04 -21.14 36.48
C ASP A 186 -3.53 -22.53 36.86
N TRP A 187 -4.29 -23.58 36.55
CA TRP A 187 -3.87 -24.97 36.79
C TRP A 187 -2.63 -25.31 35.95
N SER A 188 -2.66 -25.07 34.63
CA SER A 188 -1.52 -25.29 33.74
C SER A 188 -0.29 -24.51 34.18
N PHE A 189 -0.49 -23.26 34.59
CA PHE A 189 0.57 -22.37 35.07
C PHE A 189 1.19 -22.86 36.36
N ASN A 190 0.37 -23.36 37.32
CA ASN A 190 0.84 -23.84 38.63
C ASN A 190 1.66 -25.13 38.52
N LEU A 191 1.43 -25.96 37.49
CA LEU A 191 2.21 -27.16 37.20
C LEU A 191 3.59 -26.90 36.58
N LEU A 192 3.90 -25.66 36.21
CA LEU A 192 5.21 -25.27 35.68
C LEU A 192 6.25 -25.15 36.80
N SER A 193 7.52 -25.35 36.46
CA SER A 193 8.62 -24.98 37.36
C SER A 193 8.65 -23.44 37.52
N ASP A 194 9.35 -22.95 38.52
CA ASP A 194 9.41 -21.51 38.76
C ASP A 194 10.15 -20.78 37.63
N GLU A 195 11.13 -21.42 36.98
CA GLU A 195 11.81 -20.91 35.79
C GLU A 195 10.86 -20.85 34.58
N GLU A 196 10.09 -21.91 34.35
CA GLU A 196 9.11 -21.94 33.27
C GLU A 196 8.01 -20.89 33.47
N LYS A 197 7.49 -20.70 34.69
CA LYS A 197 6.50 -19.67 35.04
C LYS A 197 7.03 -18.28 34.71
N ARG A 198 8.27 -18.00 35.13
CA ARG A 198 8.93 -16.73 34.92
C ARG A 198 9.13 -16.48 33.44
N LEU A 199 9.67 -17.46 32.71
CA LEU A 199 9.90 -17.36 31.29
C LEU A 199 8.58 -17.17 30.52
N LEU A 200 7.54 -17.93 30.80
CA LEU A 200 6.25 -17.82 30.14
C LEU A 200 5.62 -16.42 30.35
N CYS A 201 5.74 -15.87 31.59
CA CYS A 201 5.31 -14.48 31.83
C CYS A 201 6.14 -13.48 31.03
N ARG A 202 7.45 -13.66 30.95
CA ARG A 202 8.34 -12.77 30.17
C ARG A 202 8.04 -12.83 28.66
N LEU A 203 7.77 -14.01 28.10
CA LEU A 203 7.41 -14.18 26.69
C LEU A 203 6.12 -13.44 26.30
N SER A 204 5.26 -13.10 27.25
CA SER A 204 4.04 -12.33 26.99
C SER A 204 4.28 -10.90 26.54
N VAL A 205 5.53 -10.40 26.61
CA VAL A 205 5.93 -9.07 26.09
C VAL A 205 5.81 -8.99 24.57
N PHE A 206 5.96 -10.12 23.86
CA PHE A 206 5.83 -10.16 22.42
C PHE A 206 4.37 -9.95 21.99
N ALA A 207 4.16 -8.97 21.13
CA ALA A 207 2.83 -8.67 20.59
C ALA A 207 2.44 -9.56 19.40
N GLY A 208 3.42 -10.23 18.78
CA GLY A 208 3.26 -11.18 17.68
C GLY A 208 4.12 -12.41 17.86
N THR A 209 4.43 -13.07 16.75
CA THR A 209 5.40 -14.17 16.75
C THR A 209 6.82 -13.62 16.98
N PHE A 210 7.72 -14.50 17.44
CA PHE A 210 9.10 -14.14 17.74
C PHE A 210 10.08 -15.24 17.32
N SER A 211 11.33 -14.86 17.10
CA SER A 211 12.43 -15.81 16.86
C SER A 211 12.98 -16.36 18.17
N LEU A 212 13.66 -17.50 18.11
CA LEU A 212 14.36 -18.07 19.27
C LEU A 212 15.42 -17.09 19.82
N ASP A 213 16.17 -16.44 18.94
CA ASP A 213 17.21 -15.48 19.36
C ASP A 213 16.59 -14.27 20.09
N ALA A 214 15.47 -13.73 19.61
CA ALA A 214 14.75 -12.65 20.29
C ALA A 214 14.27 -13.09 21.69
N ALA A 215 13.70 -14.30 21.81
CA ALA A 215 13.26 -14.83 23.10
C ALA A 215 14.42 -14.99 24.08
N ILE A 216 15.57 -15.51 23.62
CA ILE A 216 16.77 -15.67 24.45
C ILE A 216 17.28 -14.30 24.92
N GLU A 217 17.45 -13.36 24.02
CA GLU A 217 18.07 -12.06 24.34
C GLU A 217 17.17 -11.20 25.24
N ILE A 218 15.86 -11.21 25.01
CA ILE A 218 14.92 -10.38 25.76
C ILE A 218 14.48 -11.05 27.06
N CYS A 219 14.13 -12.34 27.01
CA CYS A 219 13.43 -13.00 28.12
C CYS A 219 14.33 -13.91 28.96
N CYS A 220 15.47 -14.38 28.42
CA CYS A 220 16.33 -15.35 29.07
C CYS A 220 17.69 -14.77 29.49
N PHE A 221 17.75 -13.48 29.76
CA PHE A 221 19.00 -12.76 30.06
C PHE A 221 19.73 -13.22 31.35
N ASP A 222 19.05 -13.94 32.22
CA ASP A 222 19.56 -14.55 33.45
C ASP A 222 19.74 -16.08 33.36
N TYR A 223 19.56 -16.67 32.18
CA TYR A 223 19.75 -18.08 31.90
C TYR A 223 20.92 -18.30 30.92
N ASP A 224 21.60 -19.43 31.00
CA ASP A 224 22.48 -19.85 29.92
C ASP A 224 21.67 -20.27 28.68
N LYS A 225 22.30 -20.25 27.51
CA LYS A 225 21.61 -20.51 26.24
C LYS A 225 21.01 -21.93 26.17
N SER A 226 21.65 -22.92 26.77
CA SER A 226 21.19 -24.31 26.75
C SER A 226 19.91 -24.45 27.57
N LEU A 227 19.89 -23.89 28.80
CA LEU A 227 18.72 -23.89 29.68
C LEU A 227 17.57 -23.08 29.03
N ALA A 228 17.85 -21.95 28.40
CA ALA A 228 16.84 -21.15 27.71
C ALA A 228 16.12 -21.95 26.60
N ILE A 229 16.88 -22.68 25.78
CA ILE A 229 16.33 -23.55 24.73
C ILE A 229 15.49 -24.68 25.34
N GLU A 230 15.98 -25.32 26.40
CA GLU A 230 15.28 -26.40 27.10
C GLU A 230 13.93 -25.92 27.69
N LEU A 231 13.92 -24.75 28.34
CA LEU A 231 12.72 -24.15 28.90
C LEU A 231 11.71 -23.78 27.79
N ILE A 232 12.14 -23.21 26.70
CA ILE A 232 11.25 -22.87 25.57
C ILE A 232 10.67 -24.16 24.97
N ALA A 233 11.48 -25.18 24.74
CA ALA A 233 11.02 -26.48 24.25
C ALA A 233 10.04 -27.15 25.24
N GLY A 234 10.28 -27.02 26.55
CA GLY A 234 9.35 -27.46 27.60
C GLY A 234 8.01 -26.75 27.54
N LEU A 235 7.98 -25.44 27.28
CA LEU A 235 6.73 -24.68 27.11
C LEU A 235 5.99 -25.04 25.80
N VAL A 236 6.72 -25.34 24.73
CA VAL A 236 6.14 -25.84 23.48
C VAL A 236 5.50 -27.20 23.67
N SER A 237 6.18 -28.16 24.31
CA SER A 237 5.64 -29.50 24.57
C SER A 237 4.37 -29.47 25.44
N LYS A 238 4.23 -28.41 26.25
CA LYS A 238 3.07 -28.16 27.11
C LYS A 238 1.97 -27.35 26.46
N SER A 239 2.07 -27.08 25.15
CA SER A 239 1.10 -26.29 24.33
C SER A 239 0.84 -24.86 24.85
N LEU A 240 1.78 -24.28 25.60
CA LEU A 240 1.71 -22.91 26.11
C LEU A 240 2.40 -21.91 25.18
N VAL A 241 3.34 -22.41 24.34
CA VAL A 241 3.98 -21.72 23.23
C VAL A 241 3.72 -22.51 21.96
N THR A 242 3.31 -21.86 20.91
CA THR A 242 3.09 -22.47 19.58
C THR A 242 4.33 -22.30 18.70
N VAL A 243 4.52 -23.21 17.77
CA VAL A 243 5.59 -23.16 16.76
C VAL A 243 4.94 -23.06 15.39
N ASP A 244 5.34 -22.08 14.63
CA ASP A 244 4.97 -21.92 13.23
C ASP A 244 6.21 -22.21 12.37
N ALA A 245 6.14 -23.31 11.65
CA ALA A 245 7.18 -23.73 10.70
C ALA A 245 6.87 -23.07 9.34
N GLY A 246 7.08 -21.75 9.24
CA GLY A 246 7.02 -21.04 7.97
C GLY A 246 8.11 -21.52 6.98
N GLU A 247 7.94 -21.19 5.68
CA GLU A 247 8.84 -21.66 4.61
C GLU A 247 10.32 -21.26 4.81
N ALA A 248 10.61 -20.19 5.55
CA ALA A 248 11.97 -19.63 5.67
C ALA A 248 12.59 -19.73 7.08
N THR A 249 11.81 -19.57 8.15
CA THR A 249 12.33 -19.53 9.52
C THR A 249 11.32 -20.07 10.54
N LEU A 250 11.83 -20.77 11.56
CA LEU A 250 11.01 -21.24 12.68
C LEU A 250 10.59 -20.06 13.57
N ARG A 251 9.29 -19.88 13.78
CA ARG A 251 8.73 -18.81 14.61
C ARG A 251 7.98 -19.40 15.81
N TYR A 252 8.04 -18.71 16.93
CA TYR A 252 7.35 -19.05 18.16
C TYR A 252 6.24 -18.03 18.40
N GLY A 253 5.17 -18.44 19.07
CA GLY A 253 4.05 -17.55 19.41
C GLY A 253 3.31 -18.00 20.64
N MET A 254 2.43 -17.15 21.14
CA MET A 254 1.51 -17.49 22.23
C MET A 254 0.09 -17.23 21.76
N LEU A 255 -0.85 -18.07 22.18
CA LEU A 255 -2.27 -17.77 22.02
C LEU A 255 -2.60 -16.47 22.79
N ASP A 256 -3.44 -15.61 22.23
CA ASP A 256 -3.78 -14.31 22.83
C ASP A 256 -4.34 -14.43 24.26
N THR A 257 -5.11 -15.48 24.51
CA THR A 257 -5.62 -15.79 25.88
C THR A 257 -4.50 -16.07 26.85
N THR A 258 -3.53 -16.91 26.46
CA THR A 258 -2.36 -17.28 27.28
C THR A 258 -1.47 -16.06 27.47
N ARG A 259 -1.22 -15.28 26.40
CA ARG A 259 -0.43 -14.04 26.42
C ARG A 259 -1.05 -13.01 27.38
N SER A 260 -2.35 -12.74 27.25
CA SER A 260 -3.07 -11.78 28.10
C SER A 260 -3.07 -12.20 29.58
N TYR A 261 -3.20 -13.52 29.85
CA TYR A 261 -3.11 -14.05 31.20
C TYR A 261 -1.72 -13.86 31.80
N CYS A 262 -0.67 -14.21 31.07
CA CYS A 262 0.72 -14.07 31.50
C CYS A 262 1.14 -12.61 31.65
N TRP A 263 0.71 -11.75 30.75
CA TRP A 263 0.94 -10.30 30.82
C TRP A 263 0.36 -9.70 32.11
N LYS A 264 -0.87 -10.07 32.50
CA LYS A 264 -1.47 -9.62 33.77
C LYS A 264 -0.64 -10.05 34.97
N LYS A 265 -0.05 -11.26 34.94
CA LYS A 265 0.85 -11.71 35.99
C LYS A 265 2.16 -10.94 36.00
N LEU A 266 2.75 -10.67 34.83
CA LEU A 266 3.97 -9.90 34.70
C LEU A 266 3.79 -8.45 35.19
N CYS A 267 2.69 -7.78 34.86
CA CYS A 267 2.38 -6.41 35.31
C CYS A 267 2.30 -6.27 36.84
N ASN A 268 2.11 -7.37 37.56
CA ASN A 268 2.14 -7.39 39.05
C ASN A 268 3.55 -7.61 39.62
N THR A 269 4.59 -7.67 38.77
CA THR A 269 5.98 -7.87 39.19
C THR A 269 6.80 -6.60 38.95
N ALA A 270 7.93 -6.47 39.62
CA ALA A 270 8.87 -5.39 39.39
C ALA A 270 9.68 -5.56 38.06
N GLU A 271 9.55 -6.69 37.38
CA GLU A 271 10.28 -7.00 36.14
C GLU A 271 9.66 -6.34 34.90
N GLU A 272 8.37 -5.99 34.92
CA GLU A 272 7.62 -5.51 33.75
C GLU A 272 8.31 -4.34 33.03
N ALA A 273 8.63 -3.27 33.75
CA ALA A 273 9.24 -2.08 33.17
C ALA A 273 10.64 -2.35 32.57
N SER A 274 11.45 -3.16 33.26
CA SER A 274 12.79 -3.51 32.80
C SER A 274 12.76 -4.42 31.56
N LEU A 275 11.83 -5.35 31.52
CA LEU A 275 11.61 -6.26 30.39
C LEU A 275 11.07 -5.52 29.17
N SER A 276 10.08 -4.67 29.36
CA SER A 276 9.53 -3.82 28.28
C SER A 276 10.59 -2.89 27.69
N ARG A 277 11.48 -2.37 28.51
CA ARG A 277 12.64 -1.58 28.05
C ARG A 277 13.62 -2.43 27.23
N ARG A 278 13.96 -3.65 27.67
CA ARG A 278 14.82 -4.58 26.90
C ARG A 278 14.18 -4.92 25.56
N PHE A 279 12.89 -5.23 25.55
CA PHE A 279 12.12 -5.51 24.36
C PHE A 279 12.18 -4.31 23.38
N ALA A 280 11.94 -3.11 23.85
CA ALA A 280 11.96 -1.91 23.01
C ALA A 280 13.38 -1.60 22.48
N VAL A 281 14.42 -1.77 23.29
CA VAL A 281 15.81 -1.60 22.86
C VAL A 281 16.19 -2.62 21.81
N TYR A 282 15.86 -3.90 22.03
CA TYR A 282 16.12 -4.98 21.06
C TYR A 282 15.51 -4.67 19.69
N PHE A 283 14.22 -4.32 19.64
CA PHE A 283 13.55 -4.04 18.38
C PHE A 283 14.01 -2.74 17.73
N LYS A 284 14.44 -1.75 18.52
CA LYS A 284 15.10 -0.56 17.99
C LYS A 284 16.42 -0.91 17.31
N ASP A 285 17.27 -1.70 17.98
CA ASP A 285 18.57 -2.10 17.46
C ASP A 285 18.41 -3.04 16.25
N TRP A 286 17.46 -3.95 16.29
CA TRP A 286 17.10 -4.81 15.16
C TRP A 286 16.70 -3.99 13.92
N ALA A 287 15.82 -2.99 14.09
CA ALA A 287 15.38 -2.14 13.00
C ALA A 287 16.54 -1.33 12.39
N GLN A 288 17.47 -0.84 13.23
CA GLN A 288 18.65 -0.10 12.78
C GLN A 288 19.65 -1.00 12.06
N GLN A 289 19.89 -2.20 12.56
CA GLN A 289 20.79 -3.19 11.90
C GLN A 289 20.21 -3.62 10.55
N TYR A 290 18.91 -3.88 10.46
CA TYR A 290 18.25 -4.20 9.22
C TYR A 290 18.43 -3.10 8.18
N GLU A 291 18.28 -1.84 8.60
CA GLU A 291 18.47 -0.67 7.74
C GLU A 291 19.92 -0.58 7.20
N ALA A 292 20.92 -0.86 8.03
CA ALA A 292 22.35 -0.80 7.66
C ALA A 292 22.77 -1.95 6.72
N GLY A 293 22.07 -3.09 6.76
CA GLY A 293 22.46 -4.34 6.07
C GLY A 293 22.12 -4.40 4.57
N ASN A 294 21.59 -3.35 3.96
CA ASN A 294 21.15 -3.28 2.56
C ASN A 294 20.05 -4.32 2.22
N PRO A 295 18.77 -3.96 2.22
CA PRO A 295 17.64 -4.88 2.11
C PRO A 295 17.56 -5.51 0.71
N ASP A 296 17.83 -6.80 0.63
CA ASP A 296 17.63 -7.63 -0.55
C ASP A 296 16.12 -7.79 -0.87
N ARG A 297 15.78 -8.33 -2.06
CA ARG A 297 14.40 -8.52 -2.56
C ARG A 297 13.45 -9.28 -1.61
N ASN A 298 13.98 -9.99 -0.61
CA ASN A 298 13.22 -10.73 0.41
C ASN A 298 12.89 -9.92 1.67
N ALA A 299 13.05 -8.60 1.64
CA ALA A 299 12.76 -7.72 2.78
C ALA A 299 11.35 -7.89 3.36
N ARG A 300 10.34 -8.16 2.52
CA ARG A 300 8.95 -8.38 2.97
C ARG A 300 8.82 -9.55 3.94
N ASP A 301 9.45 -10.66 3.64
CA ASP A 301 9.33 -11.90 4.41
C ASP A 301 10.03 -11.79 5.78
N LEU A 302 11.05 -10.93 5.88
CA LEU A 302 11.77 -10.67 7.12
C LEU A 302 11.10 -9.60 8.00
N ILE A 303 10.50 -8.57 7.39
CA ILE A 303 9.90 -7.44 8.14
C ILE A 303 8.49 -7.76 8.62
N ALA A 304 7.66 -8.39 7.78
CA ALA A 304 6.24 -8.57 8.06
C ALA A 304 5.97 -9.30 9.40
N PRO A 305 6.72 -10.37 9.77
CA PRO A 305 6.54 -11.03 11.04
C PRO A 305 6.89 -10.18 12.27
N GLU A 306 7.80 -9.20 12.12
CA GLU A 306 8.24 -8.36 13.23
C GLU A 306 7.41 -7.09 13.42
N LEU A 307 6.52 -6.75 12.49
CA LEU A 307 5.75 -5.50 12.55
C LEU A 307 4.94 -5.34 13.84
N ALA A 308 4.32 -6.40 14.35
CA ALA A 308 3.55 -6.34 15.59
C ALA A 308 4.43 -5.97 16.78
N ASN A 309 5.62 -6.57 16.84
CA ASN A 309 6.60 -6.31 17.90
C ASN A 309 7.20 -4.91 17.78
N LEU A 310 7.54 -4.47 16.56
CA LEU A 310 8.05 -3.10 16.31
C LEU A 310 7.04 -2.02 16.71
N ARG A 311 5.74 -2.25 16.44
CA ARG A 311 4.65 -1.35 16.86
C ARG A 311 4.55 -1.29 18.37
N ALA A 312 4.52 -2.43 19.03
CA ALA A 312 4.44 -2.50 20.49
C ALA A 312 5.64 -1.84 21.17
N ALA A 313 6.84 -2.06 20.63
CA ALA A 313 8.06 -1.40 21.11
C ALA A 313 7.96 0.12 20.96
N LEU A 314 7.49 0.60 19.82
CA LEU A 314 7.36 2.02 19.57
C LEU A 314 6.27 2.67 20.43
N GLU A 315 5.13 2.01 20.62
CA GLU A 315 4.05 2.48 21.50
C GLU A 315 4.53 2.61 22.95
N TRP A 316 5.27 1.62 23.44
CA TRP A 316 5.85 1.67 24.77
C TRP A 316 6.84 2.83 24.94
N LEU A 317 7.77 3.01 23.98
CA LEU A 317 8.74 4.10 23.98
C LEU A 317 8.09 5.48 23.96
N PHE A 318 6.95 5.65 23.30
CA PHE A 318 6.20 6.91 23.30
C PHE A 318 5.43 7.19 24.59
N GLN A 319 5.15 6.18 25.41
CA GLN A 319 4.47 6.36 26.69
C GLN A 319 5.44 6.82 27.78
N ASP A 320 6.70 6.37 27.71
CA ASP A 320 7.73 6.72 28.68
C ASP A 320 8.44 8.05 28.27
N ARG A 321 8.41 9.03 29.18
CA ARG A 321 9.01 10.36 28.93
C ARG A 321 10.55 10.34 28.84
N GLU A 322 11.21 9.36 29.46
CA GLU A 322 12.67 9.28 29.48
C GLU A 322 13.23 8.69 28.17
N THR A 323 12.43 7.93 27.43
CA THR A 323 12.85 7.23 26.22
C THR A 323 12.49 7.95 24.92
N GLY A 324 12.09 9.21 24.97
CA GLY A 324 11.63 9.99 23.82
C GLY A 324 12.60 10.01 22.63
N ALA A 325 13.92 10.03 22.89
CA ALA A 325 14.92 9.96 21.82
C ALA A 325 14.97 8.58 21.14
N ASP A 326 14.80 7.50 21.88
CA ASP A 326 14.78 6.14 21.33
C ASP A 326 13.47 5.89 20.57
N ALA A 327 12.35 6.44 21.04
CA ALA A 327 11.08 6.41 20.30
C ALA A 327 11.22 7.04 18.91
N VAL A 328 11.85 8.22 18.83
CA VAL A 328 12.07 8.92 17.55
C VAL A 328 13.04 8.14 16.65
N ARG A 329 14.08 7.51 17.21
CA ARG A 329 15.01 6.66 16.45
C ARG A 329 14.31 5.43 15.87
N LEU A 330 13.55 4.70 16.69
CA LEU A 330 12.79 3.54 16.22
C LEU A 330 11.75 3.95 15.18
N ALA A 331 11.04 5.08 15.38
CA ALA A 331 10.09 5.59 14.40
C ALA A 331 10.76 5.88 13.05
N GLY A 332 11.97 6.46 13.03
CA GLY A 332 12.73 6.71 11.81
C GLY A 332 13.00 5.43 11.01
N SER A 333 13.49 4.39 11.67
CA SER A 333 13.73 3.09 11.03
C SER A 333 12.42 2.41 10.62
N LEU A 334 11.40 2.41 11.51
CA LEU A 334 10.10 1.81 11.20
C LEU A 334 9.41 2.48 10.00
N CYS A 335 9.51 3.80 9.85
CA CYS A 335 8.94 4.51 8.70
C CYS A 335 9.52 4.03 7.37
N LEU A 336 10.83 3.76 7.29
CA LEU A 336 11.45 3.20 6.09
C LEU A 336 10.92 1.79 5.80
N LEU A 337 10.80 0.94 6.82
CA LEU A 337 10.24 -0.41 6.67
C LEU A 337 8.78 -0.38 6.20
N LEU A 338 7.98 0.55 6.73
CA LEU A 338 6.58 0.72 6.33
C LEU A 338 6.44 1.20 4.89
N LEU A 339 7.32 2.07 4.41
CA LEU A 339 7.35 2.50 3.01
C LEU A 339 7.67 1.31 2.07
N GLN A 340 8.65 0.46 2.42
CA GLN A 340 8.96 -0.76 1.67
C GLN A 340 7.76 -1.72 1.58
N LEU A 341 6.96 -1.80 2.65
CA LEU A 341 5.73 -2.58 2.70
C LEU A 341 4.51 -1.86 2.11
N SER A 342 4.69 -0.67 1.54
CA SER A 342 3.61 0.18 1.01
C SER A 342 2.54 0.56 2.05
N LYS A 343 2.89 0.58 3.35
CA LYS A 343 2.00 0.98 4.46
C LYS A 343 2.07 2.49 4.71
N VAL A 344 1.80 3.27 3.67
CA VAL A 344 2.02 4.74 3.65
C VAL A 344 1.22 5.50 4.71
N ALA A 345 -0.04 5.12 4.97
CA ALA A 345 -0.87 5.81 5.97
C ALA A 345 -0.32 5.64 7.40
N GLU A 346 0.14 4.44 7.71
CA GLU A 346 0.77 4.15 9.00
C GLU A 346 2.12 4.87 9.15
N CYS A 347 2.92 4.91 8.07
CA CYS A 347 4.17 5.64 8.01
C CYS A 347 3.94 7.14 8.30
N ALA A 348 2.97 7.79 7.63
CA ALA A 348 2.64 9.19 7.88
C ALA A 348 2.32 9.47 9.35
N ARG A 349 1.52 8.61 9.98
CA ARG A 349 1.15 8.74 11.39
C ARG A 349 2.35 8.67 12.33
N TRP A 350 3.22 7.66 12.14
CA TRP A 350 4.39 7.50 13.01
C TRP A 350 5.43 8.58 12.78
N ALA A 351 5.66 9.00 11.53
CA ALA A 351 6.53 10.12 11.21
C ALA A 351 6.04 11.42 11.87
N GLN A 352 4.73 11.72 11.77
CA GLN A 352 4.13 12.90 12.39
C GLN A 352 4.20 12.85 13.92
N ALA A 353 3.94 11.69 14.54
CA ALA A 353 4.06 11.49 15.98
C ALA A 353 5.50 11.68 16.46
N ALA A 354 6.48 11.17 15.72
CA ALA A 354 7.90 11.32 16.04
C ALA A 354 8.37 12.77 15.91
N LEU A 355 8.01 13.45 14.83
CA LEU A 355 8.36 14.85 14.59
C LEU A 355 7.75 15.79 15.64
N SER A 356 6.50 15.54 16.06
CA SER A 356 5.82 16.35 17.09
C SER A 356 6.42 16.21 18.50
N ARG A 357 7.16 15.11 18.74
CA ARG A 357 7.79 14.80 20.03
C ARG A 357 9.33 14.80 19.95
N MET A 358 9.87 15.35 18.90
CA MET A 358 11.31 15.33 18.66
C MET A 358 12.07 16.10 19.74
N PRO A 359 13.03 15.45 20.42
CA PRO A 359 13.88 16.14 21.39
C PRO A 359 14.75 17.22 20.71
N PRO A 360 15.01 18.37 21.37
CA PRO A 360 15.82 19.46 20.79
C PRO A 360 17.19 19.02 20.27
N VAL A 361 17.80 18.01 20.89
CA VAL A 361 19.10 17.46 20.48
C VAL A 361 19.06 16.73 19.12
N LEU A 362 17.89 16.31 18.64
CA LEU A 362 17.70 15.62 17.36
C LEU A 362 17.19 16.56 16.26
N VAL A 363 16.83 17.80 16.58
CA VAL A 363 16.45 18.81 15.59
C VAL A 363 17.68 19.18 14.76
N GLY A 364 17.53 19.25 13.45
CA GLY A 364 18.62 19.47 12.48
C GLY A 364 19.48 18.23 12.22
N SER A 365 19.08 17.05 12.67
CA SER A 365 19.83 15.81 12.48
C SER A 365 19.39 15.03 11.23
N HIS A 366 20.19 14.06 10.80
CA HIS A 366 19.81 13.09 9.75
C HIS A 366 18.50 12.34 10.08
N LEU A 367 18.17 12.19 11.36
CA LEU A 367 16.94 11.52 11.76
C LEU A 367 15.71 12.41 11.49
N GLU A 368 15.77 13.71 11.80
CA GLU A 368 14.72 14.67 11.42
C GLU A 368 14.53 14.66 9.90
N MET A 369 15.61 14.79 9.15
CA MET A 369 15.61 14.79 7.70
C MET A 369 14.88 13.54 7.13
N ARG A 370 15.21 12.34 7.62
CA ARG A 370 14.59 11.09 7.20
C ARG A 370 13.11 11.00 7.55
N LEU A 371 12.72 11.47 8.72
CA LEU A 371 11.31 11.51 9.13
C LEU A 371 10.51 12.50 8.28
N GLN A 372 11.10 13.66 7.92
CA GLN A 372 10.48 14.63 7.02
C GLN A 372 10.31 14.05 5.61
N ASP A 373 11.31 13.34 5.08
CA ASP A 373 11.19 12.62 3.79
C ASP A 373 10.08 11.57 3.84
N ALA A 374 10.09 10.70 4.84
CA ALA A 374 9.07 9.67 5.02
C ALA A 374 7.66 10.27 5.16
N LEU A 375 7.51 11.39 5.87
CA LEU A 375 6.25 12.12 5.98
C LEU A 375 5.82 12.69 4.64
N GLY A 376 6.72 13.37 3.92
CA GLY A 376 6.46 13.96 2.60
C GLY A 376 5.99 12.90 1.58
N GLN A 377 6.72 11.79 1.46
CA GLN A 377 6.36 10.67 0.59
C GLN A 377 5.00 10.07 0.98
N SER A 378 4.80 9.79 2.26
CA SER A 378 3.58 9.16 2.74
C SER A 378 2.34 10.03 2.51
N LEU A 379 2.42 11.33 2.77
CA LEU A 379 1.34 12.28 2.53
C LEU A 379 1.05 12.44 1.04
N MET A 380 2.08 12.48 0.19
CA MET A 380 1.95 12.58 -1.25
C MET A 380 1.17 11.39 -1.84
N PHE A 381 1.44 10.16 -1.38
CA PHE A 381 0.76 8.97 -1.90
C PHE A 381 -0.59 8.68 -1.24
N SER A 382 -0.80 9.08 0.02
CA SER A 382 -2.05 8.81 0.74
C SER A 382 -3.09 9.92 0.63
N LYS A 383 -2.66 11.19 0.63
CA LYS A 383 -3.56 12.37 0.61
C LYS A 383 -3.51 13.16 -0.71
N GLY A 384 -2.64 12.76 -1.65
CA GLY A 384 -2.49 13.44 -2.93
C GLY A 384 -1.62 14.70 -2.90
N GLY A 385 -0.79 14.90 -1.88
CA GLY A 385 0.02 16.10 -1.74
C GLY A 385 -0.60 17.13 -0.78
N GLY A 386 -0.20 18.38 -0.91
CA GLY A 386 -0.72 19.49 -0.11
C GLY A 386 0.32 20.19 0.74
N VAL A 387 -0.12 21.22 1.49
CA VAL A 387 0.76 22.09 2.28
C VAL A 387 1.61 21.32 3.29
N GLU A 388 1.06 20.27 3.91
CA GLU A 388 1.78 19.46 4.89
C GLU A 388 2.92 18.64 4.23
N ALA A 389 2.67 18.04 3.06
CA ALA A 389 3.69 17.30 2.31
C ALA A 389 4.79 18.24 1.80
N GLU A 390 4.40 19.41 1.27
CA GLU A 390 5.34 20.44 0.83
C GLU A 390 6.21 20.94 1.97
N ALA A 391 5.62 21.24 3.14
CA ALA A 391 6.35 21.67 4.32
C ALA A 391 7.36 20.63 4.80
N ALA A 392 6.97 19.32 4.76
CA ALA A 392 7.86 18.23 5.12
C ALA A 392 9.07 18.16 4.17
N TYR A 393 8.85 18.19 2.84
CA TYR A 393 9.98 18.20 1.89
C TYR A 393 10.87 19.42 2.03
N ARG A 394 10.29 20.63 2.15
CA ARG A 394 11.07 21.87 2.33
C ARG A 394 11.92 21.80 3.59
N ARG A 395 11.35 21.34 4.70
CA ARG A 395 12.11 21.19 5.96
C ARG A 395 13.18 20.10 5.83
N GLY A 396 12.89 18.98 5.21
CA GLY A 396 13.86 17.92 4.95
C GLY A 396 15.05 18.40 4.10
N ILE A 397 14.79 19.16 3.03
CA ILE A 397 15.81 19.77 2.16
C ILE A 397 16.67 20.76 2.97
N GLU A 398 16.05 21.67 3.74
CA GLU A 398 16.77 22.63 4.59
C GLU A 398 17.73 21.91 5.56
N VAL A 399 17.28 20.83 6.21
CA VAL A 399 18.11 20.07 7.12
C VAL A 399 19.25 19.35 6.38
N ALA A 400 18.97 18.76 5.21
CA ALA A 400 19.99 18.09 4.40
C ALA A 400 21.09 19.07 3.94
N GLU A 401 20.70 20.28 3.50
CA GLU A 401 21.64 21.34 3.12
C GLU A 401 22.48 21.80 4.32
N GLN A 402 21.88 21.97 5.50
CA GLN A 402 22.60 22.32 6.73
C GLN A 402 23.61 21.27 7.16
N LEU A 403 23.32 19.99 6.91
CA LEU A 403 24.21 18.86 7.19
C LEU A 403 25.30 18.67 6.13
N GLY A 404 25.21 19.35 4.98
CA GLY A 404 26.10 19.13 3.84
C GLY A 404 25.92 17.75 3.18
N ASP A 405 24.74 17.14 3.34
CA ASP A 405 24.45 15.81 2.77
C ASP A 405 23.83 15.95 1.37
N SER A 406 24.70 16.10 0.38
CA SER A 406 24.30 16.31 -1.03
C SER A 406 23.50 15.14 -1.60
N ARG A 407 23.75 13.88 -1.14
CA ARG A 407 23.01 12.70 -1.60
C ARG A 407 21.57 12.71 -1.08
N SER A 408 21.37 13.01 0.20
CA SER A 408 20.03 13.16 0.79
C SER A 408 19.31 14.39 0.23
N THR A 409 20.03 15.48 -0.02
CA THR A 409 19.48 16.66 -0.70
C THR A 409 18.94 16.32 -2.09
N LEU A 410 19.70 15.56 -2.90
CA LEU A 410 19.25 15.08 -4.21
C LEU A 410 17.98 14.21 -4.09
N HIS A 411 17.97 13.30 -3.12
CA HIS A 411 16.83 12.42 -2.88
C HIS A 411 15.55 13.20 -2.52
N LEU A 412 15.64 14.12 -1.57
CA LEU A 412 14.53 14.96 -1.14
C LEU A 412 14.03 15.90 -2.25
N LEU A 413 14.94 16.50 -3.03
CA LEU A 413 14.59 17.31 -4.20
C LEU A 413 13.88 16.48 -5.25
N ASN A 414 14.27 15.21 -5.47
CA ASN A 414 13.54 14.32 -6.37
C ASN A 414 12.09 14.10 -5.89
N GLY A 415 11.88 13.77 -4.61
CA GLY A 415 10.55 13.63 -4.03
C GLY A 415 9.71 14.91 -4.15
N TYR A 416 10.33 16.06 -3.88
CA TYR A 416 9.67 17.36 -3.99
C TYR A 416 9.30 17.72 -5.43
N VAL A 417 10.15 17.44 -6.39
CA VAL A 417 9.83 17.61 -7.83
C VAL A 417 8.64 16.75 -8.26
N VAL A 418 8.57 15.50 -7.76
CA VAL A 418 7.41 14.63 -8.04
C VAL A 418 6.14 15.22 -7.42
N LEU A 419 6.20 15.75 -6.21
CA LEU A 419 5.07 16.45 -5.58
C LEU A 419 4.61 17.63 -6.43
N LEU A 420 5.54 18.49 -6.88
CA LEU A 420 5.24 19.64 -7.72
C LEU A 420 4.60 19.24 -9.06
N HIS A 421 5.06 18.16 -9.70
CA HIS A 421 4.43 17.62 -10.90
C HIS A 421 2.98 17.20 -10.64
N ARG A 422 2.71 16.50 -9.51
CA ARG A 422 1.36 16.08 -9.14
C ARG A 422 0.43 17.26 -8.89
N ASP A 423 0.94 18.31 -8.26
CA ASP A 423 0.20 19.54 -7.99
C ASP A 423 0.05 20.46 -9.23
N GLY A 424 0.59 20.06 -10.39
CA GLY A 424 0.53 20.84 -11.62
C GLY A 424 1.46 22.05 -11.66
N ARG A 425 2.49 22.14 -10.83
CA ARG A 425 3.45 23.26 -10.70
C ARG A 425 4.71 23.01 -11.56
N TYR A 426 4.55 22.85 -12.88
CA TYR A 426 5.62 22.35 -13.75
C TYR A 426 6.79 23.31 -13.90
N THR A 427 6.53 24.61 -13.95
CA THR A 427 7.59 25.64 -14.03
C THR A 427 8.48 25.61 -12.78
N GLU A 428 7.88 25.47 -11.60
CA GLU A 428 8.62 25.39 -10.34
C GLU A 428 9.35 24.04 -10.21
N ALA A 429 8.73 22.97 -10.69
CA ALA A 429 9.35 21.65 -10.75
C ALA A 429 10.63 21.68 -11.61
N LEU A 430 10.60 22.33 -12.78
CA LEU A 430 11.78 22.51 -13.63
C LEU A 430 12.86 23.36 -12.95
N ALA A 431 12.47 24.45 -12.30
CA ALA A 431 13.42 25.30 -11.55
C ALA A 431 14.09 24.51 -10.41
N THR A 432 13.30 23.64 -9.72
CA THR A 432 13.82 22.78 -8.66
C THR A 432 14.70 21.65 -9.21
N ALA A 433 14.31 21.02 -10.33
CA ALA A 433 15.13 20.01 -11.01
C ALA A 433 16.50 20.57 -11.45
N ARG A 434 16.55 21.81 -11.95
CA ARG A 434 17.81 22.46 -12.31
C ARG A 434 18.76 22.63 -11.14
N LYS A 435 18.25 22.83 -9.91
CA LYS A 435 19.11 22.88 -8.72
C LYS A 435 19.85 21.57 -8.47
N THR A 436 19.28 20.42 -8.87
CA THR A 436 19.94 19.13 -8.67
C THR A 436 21.20 18.99 -9.51
N GLN A 437 21.31 19.71 -10.64
CA GLN A 437 22.50 19.65 -11.49
C GLN A 437 23.76 20.20 -10.79
N SER A 438 23.62 21.19 -9.89
CA SER A 438 24.76 21.72 -9.14
C SER A 438 25.31 20.71 -8.11
N LEU A 439 24.49 19.75 -7.65
CA LEU A 439 24.93 18.72 -6.73
C LEU A 439 25.84 17.67 -7.39
N LEU A 440 25.83 17.54 -8.71
CA LEU A 440 26.66 16.59 -9.44
C LEU A 440 28.15 16.92 -9.35
N SER A 441 28.54 18.13 -9.00
CA SER A 441 29.92 18.46 -8.70
C SER A 441 30.47 17.80 -7.43
N GLU A 442 29.58 17.39 -6.54
CA GLU A 442 29.88 16.71 -5.26
C GLU A 442 29.54 15.22 -5.30
N LEU A 443 28.64 14.82 -6.21
CA LEU A 443 28.12 13.45 -6.38
C LEU A 443 28.54 12.91 -7.75
N ASP A 444 29.81 12.48 -7.86
CA ASP A 444 30.38 11.97 -9.12
C ASP A 444 30.21 10.42 -9.21
N ASP A 445 28.94 9.98 -9.16
CA ASP A 445 28.57 8.58 -9.34
C ASP A 445 27.46 8.43 -10.39
N PRO A 446 27.48 7.30 -11.18
CA PRO A 446 26.53 7.10 -12.27
C PRO A 446 25.06 7.11 -11.85
N GLU A 447 24.76 6.67 -10.63
CA GLU A 447 23.39 6.65 -10.09
C GLU A 447 22.84 8.06 -9.88
N SER A 448 23.61 8.94 -9.23
CA SER A 448 23.24 10.35 -9.03
C SER A 448 23.05 11.08 -10.37
N HIS A 449 23.92 10.85 -11.34
CA HIS A 449 23.75 11.40 -12.69
C HIS A 449 22.47 10.90 -13.36
N ALA A 450 22.17 9.59 -13.28
CA ALA A 450 20.96 9.01 -13.86
C ALA A 450 19.67 9.56 -13.20
N ILE A 451 19.67 9.76 -11.88
CA ILE A 451 18.55 10.39 -11.16
C ILE A 451 18.32 11.81 -11.65
N VAL A 452 19.38 12.62 -11.72
CA VAL A 452 19.28 14.03 -12.19
C VAL A 452 18.80 14.10 -13.63
N ASP A 453 19.36 13.26 -14.52
CA ASP A 453 18.92 13.20 -15.91
C ASP A 453 17.45 12.73 -16.03
N SER A 454 17.02 11.78 -15.22
CA SER A 454 15.61 11.37 -15.15
C SER A 454 14.70 12.53 -14.70
N LEU A 455 15.09 13.29 -13.68
CA LEU A 455 14.33 14.46 -13.21
C LEU A 455 14.21 15.55 -14.25
N MET A 456 15.35 15.93 -14.85
CA MET A 456 15.40 16.94 -15.89
C MET A 456 14.57 16.53 -17.10
N GLY A 457 14.69 15.26 -17.53
CA GLY A 457 13.92 14.73 -18.64
C GLY A 457 12.42 14.87 -18.44
N VAL A 458 11.88 14.51 -17.25
CA VAL A 458 10.44 14.69 -16.95
C VAL A 458 10.05 16.17 -16.92
N ALA A 459 10.81 16.99 -16.23
CA ALA A 459 10.48 18.41 -16.06
C ALA A 459 10.47 19.15 -17.39
N LEU A 460 11.49 18.93 -18.24
CA LEU A 460 11.56 19.52 -19.59
C LEU A 460 10.44 19.01 -20.51
N HIS A 461 10.12 17.70 -20.44
CA HIS A 461 9.03 17.12 -21.21
C HIS A 461 7.69 17.81 -20.93
N LEU A 462 7.36 18.04 -19.65
CA LEU A 462 6.08 18.64 -19.24
C LEU A 462 5.98 20.11 -19.62
N VAL A 463 7.08 20.87 -19.58
CA VAL A 463 7.06 22.28 -20.04
C VAL A 463 7.15 22.42 -21.56
N GLY A 464 7.27 21.31 -22.30
CA GLY A 464 7.22 21.29 -23.76
C GLY A 464 8.58 21.38 -24.46
N ASP A 465 9.70 21.30 -23.74
CA ASP A 465 11.04 21.17 -24.34
C ASP A 465 11.39 19.68 -24.57
N VAL A 466 10.72 19.14 -25.60
CA VAL A 466 10.82 17.71 -25.92
C VAL A 466 12.22 17.34 -26.42
N ARG A 467 12.89 18.27 -27.08
CA ARG A 467 14.20 18.01 -27.67
C ARG A 467 15.29 17.87 -26.61
N GLU A 468 15.33 18.77 -25.66
CA GLU A 468 16.26 18.70 -24.51
C GLU A 468 15.92 17.53 -23.61
N SER A 469 14.64 17.26 -23.39
CA SER A 469 14.21 16.09 -22.59
C SER A 469 14.70 14.76 -23.17
N MET A 470 14.70 14.59 -24.52
CA MET A 470 15.24 13.41 -25.18
C MET A 470 16.72 13.17 -24.83
N GLN A 471 17.56 14.22 -24.87
CA GLN A 471 18.98 14.12 -24.54
C GLN A 471 19.19 13.65 -23.09
N HIS A 472 18.35 14.12 -22.17
CA HIS A 472 18.38 13.68 -20.77
C HIS A 472 18.00 12.20 -20.63
N TRP A 473 16.99 11.72 -21.36
CA TRP A 473 16.65 10.30 -21.36
C TRP A 473 17.78 9.41 -21.87
N GLU A 474 18.41 9.79 -22.97
CA GLU A 474 19.53 9.06 -23.56
C GLU A 474 20.72 8.97 -22.59
N ARG A 475 21.07 10.07 -21.91
CA ARG A 475 22.11 10.07 -20.87
C ARG A 475 21.75 9.19 -19.67
N CYS A 476 20.50 9.29 -19.19
CA CYS A 476 20.01 8.46 -18.09
C CYS A 476 20.21 6.97 -18.37
N PHE A 477 19.91 6.50 -19.59
CA PHE A 477 20.09 5.08 -19.96
C PHE A 477 21.55 4.70 -20.15
N ALA A 478 22.37 5.58 -20.74
CA ALA A 478 23.80 5.31 -20.91
C ALA A 478 24.53 5.10 -19.56
N GLN A 479 24.13 5.85 -18.54
CA GLN A 479 24.71 5.79 -17.19
C GLN A 479 24.17 4.60 -16.36
N SER A 480 22.93 4.15 -16.65
CA SER A 480 22.28 3.05 -15.92
C SER A 480 22.65 1.66 -16.42
N ALA A 481 23.37 1.52 -17.53
CA ALA A 481 23.71 0.25 -18.15
C ALA A 481 24.73 -0.54 -17.32
N GLY A 482 24.39 -1.00 -16.16
CA GLY A 482 25.22 -1.75 -15.23
C GLY A 482 24.92 -1.52 -13.76
N ALA A 483 24.03 -0.58 -13.44
CA ALA A 483 23.65 -0.31 -12.05
C ALA A 483 22.61 -1.35 -11.58
N SER A 484 22.90 -1.98 -10.46
CA SER A 484 21.95 -2.88 -9.77
C SER A 484 20.69 -2.08 -9.35
N LEU A 485 19.52 -2.64 -9.62
CA LEU A 485 18.17 -2.06 -9.38
C LEU A 485 17.81 -1.82 -7.90
N THR A 486 18.77 -1.66 -7.01
CA THR A 486 18.56 -1.55 -5.55
C THR A 486 17.95 -0.21 -5.09
N THR A 487 17.89 0.78 -5.97
CA THR A 487 17.45 2.15 -5.63
C THR A 487 15.93 2.33 -5.65
N THR A 488 15.18 1.36 -6.19
CA THR A 488 13.71 1.40 -6.31
C THR A 488 13.01 1.57 -4.96
N SER A 489 13.59 1.03 -3.88
CA SER A 489 12.96 1.03 -2.56
C SER A 489 12.97 2.39 -1.85
N LYS A 490 13.92 3.26 -2.17
CA LYS A 490 14.07 4.56 -1.49
C LYS A 490 13.20 5.67 -2.07
N LEU A 491 12.87 5.60 -3.37
CA LEU A 491 12.10 6.63 -4.08
C LEU A 491 10.59 6.35 -4.16
N GLY A 492 10.10 5.23 -3.63
CA GLY A 492 8.70 4.83 -3.69
C GLY A 492 8.19 4.45 -5.09
N PHE A 493 9.07 4.43 -6.11
CA PHE A 493 8.81 3.98 -7.48
C PHE A 493 10.14 3.76 -8.23
N ASP A 494 10.06 3.03 -9.36
CA ASP A 494 11.24 2.78 -10.19
C ASP A 494 11.48 3.96 -11.15
N PHE A 495 12.61 4.68 -10.97
CA PHE A 495 12.95 5.83 -11.79
C PHE A 495 13.37 5.45 -13.23
N HIS A 496 13.90 4.24 -13.46
CA HIS A 496 14.19 3.74 -14.81
C HIS A 496 12.91 3.51 -15.62
N ILE A 497 11.90 2.89 -14.99
CA ILE A 497 10.59 2.71 -15.62
C ILE A 497 9.97 4.08 -15.95
N ARG A 498 10.09 5.04 -15.03
CA ARG A 498 9.64 6.42 -15.30
C ARG A 498 10.37 7.06 -16.48
N ALA A 499 11.68 6.87 -16.56
CA ALA A 499 12.48 7.38 -17.68
C ALA A 499 12.10 6.71 -19.01
N LEU A 500 11.86 5.39 -19.02
CA LEU A 500 11.37 4.67 -20.19
C LEU A 500 9.99 5.18 -20.65
N CYS A 501 9.08 5.48 -19.72
CA CYS A 501 7.81 6.13 -20.04
C CYS A 501 8.03 7.48 -20.74
N GLY A 502 8.95 8.29 -20.23
CA GLY A 502 9.32 9.58 -20.83
C GLY A 502 9.91 9.43 -22.24
N LEU A 503 10.80 8.46 -22.41
CA LEU A 503 11.41 8.16 -23.71
C LEU A 503 10.36 7.73 -24.74
N ALA A 504 9.48 6.76 -24.40
CA ALA A 504 8.43 6.30 -25.31
C ALA A 504 7.56 7.45 -25.81
N ARG A 505 7.17 8.35 -24.90
CA ARG A 505 6.39 9.55 -25.22
C ARG A 505 7.16 10.52 -26.11
N SER A 506 8.42 10.80 -25.79
CA SER A 506 9.26 11.73 -26.55
C SER A 506 9.56 11.19 -27.94
N LEU A 507 9.76 9.87 -28.11
CA LEU A 507 9.90 9.23 -29.41
C LEU A 507 8.64 9.45 -30.27
N TRP A 508 7.45 9.26 -29.71
CA TRP A 508 6.20 9.54 -30.43
C TRP A 508 6.09 11.00 -30.85
N LEU A 509 6.34 11.91 -29.89
CA LEU A 509 6.25 13.35 -30.15
C LEU A 509 7.22 13.83 -31.23
N THR A 510 8.39 13.20 -31.33
CA THR A 510 9.41 13.53 -32.37
C THR A 510 9.20 12.78 -33.69
N GLY A 511 8.16 11.95 -33.83
CA GLY A 511 7.78 11.28 -35.07
C GLY A 511 8.37 9.89 -35.27
N GLN A 512 9.00 9.28 -34.25
CA GLN A 512 9.55 7.91 -34.31
C GLN A 512 8.48 6.92 -33.78
N TYR A 513 7.39 6.77 -34.53
CA TYR A 513 6.16 6.11 -34.06
C TYR A 513 6.36 4.62 -33.74
N SER A 514 7.00 3.87 -34.64
CA SER A 514 7.22 2.43 -34.50
C SER A 514 8.07 2.13 -33.26
N ARG A 515 9.16 2.87 -33.06
CA ARG A 515 10.04 2.75 -31.91
C ARG A 515 9.34 3.13 -30.60
N ALA A 516 8.49 4.18 -30.65
CA ALA A 516 7.71 4.61 -29.48
C ALA A 516 6.78 3.53 -28.96
N ILE A 517 6.08 2.83 -29.85
CA ILE A 517 5.19 1.70 -29.50
C ILE A 517 6.00 0.55 -28.86
N THR A 518 7.11 0.15 -29.49
CA THR A 518 7.98 -0.91 -28.94
C THR A 518 8.46 -0.58 -27.54
N VAL A 519 9.00 0.63 -27.32
CA VAL A 519 9.50 1.05 -26.00
C VAL A 519 8.35 1.13 -24.98
N ALA A 520 7.15 1.54 -25.40
CA ALA A 520 6.00 1.60 -24.49
C ALA A 520 5.59 0.20 -23.99
N GLU A 521 5.51 -0.78 -24.89
CA GLU A 521 5.17 -2.17 -24.53
C GLU A 521 6.25 -2.81 -23.64
N GLU A 522 7.52 -2.67 -23.99
CA GLU A 522 8.63 -3.15 -23.16
C GLU A 522 8.61 -2.52 -21.76
N THR A 523 8.24 -1.24 -21.67
CA THR A 523 8.15 -0.53 -20.38
C THR A 523 7.03 -1.07 -19.51
N ILE A 524 5.85 -1.32 -20.11
CA ILE A 524 4.70 -1.89 -19.41
C ILE A 524 5.03 -3.29 -18.88
N GLU A 525 5.70 -4.11 -19.70
CA GLU A 525 6.08 -5.46 -19.31
C GLU A 525 7.11 -5.48 -18.17
N LYS A 526 8.19 -4.68 -18.27
CA LYS A 526 9.18 -4.52 -17.20
C LYS A 526 8.55 -4.04 -15.87
N ALA A 527 7.60 -3.12 -15.98
CA ALA A 527 6.88 -2.63 -14.81
C ALA A 527 6.00 -3.72 -14.18
N ARG A 528 5.38 -4.58 -14.99
CA ARG A 528 4.60 -5.74 -14.53
C ARG A 528 5.50 -6.74 -13.79
N GLU A 529 6.67 -7.06 -14.35
CA GLU A 529 7.64 -7.99 -13.78
C GLU A 529 8.24 -7.49 -12.45
N SER A 530 8.33 -6.18 -12.26
CA SER A 530 8.83 -5.59 -11.01
C SER A 530 7.97 -5.92 -9.78
N GLY A 531 6.70 -6.29 -9.98
CA GLY A 531 5.73 -6.54 -8.92
C GLY A 531 5.35 -5.30 -8.08
N HIS A 532 5.86 -4.11 -8.43
CA HIS A 532 5.57 -2.88 -7.71
C HIS A 532 4.34 -2.17 -8.30
N VAL A 533 3.24 -2.18 -7.55
CA VAL A 533 1.91 -1.75 -8.01
C VAL A 533 1.88 -0.32 -8.55
N VAL A 534 2.48 0.63 -7.82
CA VAL A 534 2.49 2.05 -8.23
C VAL A 534 3.30 2.23 -9.51
N THR A 535 4.46 1.60 -9.63
CA THR A 535 5.30 1.61 -10.85
C THR A 535 4.52 1.05 -12.05
N TYR A 536 3.80 -0.05 -11.85
CA TYR A 536 2.99 -0.65 -12.91
C TYR A 536 1.86 0.27 -13.39
N CYS A 537 1.12 0.91 -12.46
CA CYS A 537 0.11 1.93 -12.83
C CYS A 537 0.73 3.13 -13.57
N ILE A 538 1.91 3.60 -13.14
CA ILE A 538 2.64 4.68 -13.83
C ILE A 538 2.95 4.26 -15.27
N ALA A 539 3.49 3.07 -15.50
CA ALA A 539 3.82 2.57 -16.83
C ALA A 539 2.57 2.44 -17.72
N LEU A 540 1.50 1.84 -17.21
CA LEU A 540 0.22 1.71 -17.94
C LEU A 540 -0.35 3.07 -18.36
N ILE A 541 -0.28 4.08 -17.50
CA ILE A 541 -0.81 5.42 -17.79
C ILE A 541 0.11 6.20 -18.73
N TRP A 542 1.40 6.27 -18.38
CA TRP A 542 2.33 7.18 -19.09
C TRP A 542 2.91 6.56 -20.35
N ALA A 543 3.43 5.34 -20.34
CA ALA A 543 3.83 4.65 -21.56
C ALA A 543 2.60 4.30 -22.41
N GLY A 544 1.51 3.85 -21.79
CA GLY A 544 0.24 3.56 -22.46
C GLY A 544 -0.38 4.76 -23.17
N SER A 545 -0.04 6.01 -22.80
CA SER A 545 -0.48 7.20 -23.53
C SER A 545 -0.02 7.24 -25.00
N VAL A 546 1.01 6.49 -25.38
CA VAL A 546 1.41 6.30 -26.78
C VAL A 546 0.28 5.66 -27.59
N HIS A 547 -0.45 4.69 -27.01
CA HIS A 547 -1.59 4.05 -27.66
C HIS A 547 -2.81 4.99 -27.76
N VAL A 548 -2.96 5.97 -26.84
CA VAL A 548 -3.96 7.05 -27.01
C VAL A 548 -3.67 7.86 -28.28
N TRP A 549 -2.43 8.24 -28.46
CA TRP A 549 -2.01 9.00 -29.63
C TRP A 549 -2.04 8.16 -30.93
N ALA A 550 -1.70 6.88 -30.84
CA ALA A 550 -1.83 5.92 -31.95
C ALA A 550 -3.29 5.58 -32.30
N ARG A 551 -4.25 5.99 -31.47
CA ARG A 551 -5.68 5.65 -31.58
C ARG A 551 -5.94 4.13 -31.66
N ASN A 552 -5.11 3.34 -30.97
CA ASN A 552 -5.29 1.89 -30.84
C ASN A 552 -6.34 1.61 -29.77
N ALA A 553 -7.61 1.59 -30.18
CA ALA A 553 -8.74 1.49 -29.25
C ALA A 553 -8.77 0.18 -28.46
N GLU A 554 -8.38 -0.95 -29.06
CA GLU A 554 -8.37 -2.27 -28.43
C GLU A 554 -7.34 -2.30 -27.29
N ARG A 555 -6.09 -1.93 -27.60
CA ARG A 555 -5.02 -1.89 -26.59
C ARG A 555 -5.29 -0.86 -25.48
N LEU A 556 -5.91 0.25 -25.83
CA LEU A 556 -6.27 1.28 -24.86
C LEU A 556 -7.35 0.81 -23.88
N GLU A 557 -8.33 0.02 -24.36
CA GLU A 557 -9.35 -0.58 -23.50
C GLU A 557 -8.73 -1.58 -22.52
N GLU A 558 -7.86 -2.47 -22.99
CA GLU A 558 -7.12 -3.41 -22.13
C GLU A 558 -6.29 -2.69 -21.04
N ILE A 559 -5.60 -1.61 -21.41
CA ILE A 559 -4.81 -0.80 -20.49
C ILE A 559 -5.73 -0.16 -19.45
N ALA A 560 -6.84 0.45 -19.88
CA ALA A 560 -7.77 1.12 -18.99
C ALA A 560 -8.42 0.14 -17.99
N ASP A 561 -8.87 -1.02 -18.46
CA ASP A 561 -9.41 -2.09 -17.62
C ASP A 561 -8.39 -2.59 -16.59
N THR A 562 -7.13 -2.74 -17.04
CA THR A 562 -6.05 -3.17 -16.15
C THR A 562 -5.76 -2.12 -15.07
N VAL A 563 -5.66 -0.84 -15.44
CA VAL A 563 -5.48 0.25 -14.48
C VAL A 563 -6.66 0.30 -13.52
N GLU A 564 -7.90 0.20 -14.03
CA GLU A 564 -9.10 0.25 -13.17
C GLU A 564 -9.11 -0.90 -12.17
N ARG A 565 -8.82 -2.12 -12.61
CA ARG A 565 -8.74 -3.31 -11.74
C ARG A 565 -7.65 -3.17 -10.68
N VAL A 566 -6.42 -2.81 -11.09
CA VAL A 566 -5.28 -2.67 -10.18
C VAL A 566 -5.48 -1.50 -9.23
N ALA A 567 -5.95 -0.35 -9.73
CA ALA A 567 -6.21 0.83 -8.90
C ALA A 567 -7.33 0.59 -7.88
N ARG A 568 -8.39 -0.15 -8.24
CA ARG A 568 -9.43 -0.57 -7.28
C ARG A 568 -8.87 -1.50 -6.22
N GLN A 569 -8.10 -2.52 -6.64
CA GLN A 569 -7.53 -3.51 -5.71
C GLN A 569 -6.61 -2.86 -4.66
N HIS A 570 -5.89 -1.79 -5.04
CA HIS A 570 -4.91 -1.12 -4.19
C HIS A 570 -5.32 0.30 -3.79
N SER A 571 -6.57 0.72 -4.07
CA SER A 571 -7.16 2.01 -3.68
C SER A 571 -6.37 3.24 -4.14
N LEU A 572 -5.85 3.16 -5.33
CA LEU A 572 -5.13 4.23 -5.97
C LEU A 572 -6.12 5.18 -6.68
N THR A 573 -6.89 5.94 -5.90
CA THR A 573 -7.98 6.80 -6.37
C THR A 573 -7.61 7.70 -7.55
N PRO A 574 -6.45 8.40 -7.60
CA PRO A 574 -6.08 9.20 -8.77
C PRO A 574 -5.95 8.36 -10.04
N TYR A 575 -5.37 7.17 -9.95
CA TYR A 575 -5.18 6.29 -11.12
C TYR A 575 -6.50 5.69 -11.60
N LEU A 576 -7.43 5.40 -10.67
CA LEU A 576 -8.79 5.03 -11.02
C LEU A 576 -9.50 6.14 -11.81
N ALA A 577 -9.34 7.40 -11.41
CA ALA A 577 -9.88 8.54 -12.16
C ALA A 577 -9.27 8.65 -13.57
N VAL A 578 -7.96 8.41 -13.73
CA VAL A 578 -7.30 8.39 -15.03
C VAL A 578 -7.85 7.26 -15.93
N ALA A 579 -8.07 6.07 -15.39
CA ALA A 579 -8.70 4.96 -16.14
C ALA A 579 -10.09 5.35 -16.64
N ARG A 580 -10.91 5.98 -15.80
CA ARG A 580 -12.24 6.48 -16.17
C ARG A 580 -12.19 7.55 -17.25
N ILE A 581 -11.19 8.44 -17.24
CA ILE A 581 -10.96 9.40 -18.33
C ILE A 581 -10.71 8.65 -19.65
N THR A 582 -9.90 7.61 -19.61
CA THR A 582 -9.60 6.78 -20.79
C THR A 582 -10.85 6.07 -21.31
N HIS A 583 -11.67 5.48 -20.43
CA HIS A 583 -12.97 4.93 -20.81
C HIS A 583 -13.91 5.98 -21.41
N GLY A 584 -13.93 7.18 -20.83
CA GLY A 584 -14.69 8.30 -21.38
C GLY A 584 -14.25 8.70 -22.80
N GLN A 585 -12.95 8.68 -23.08
CA GLN A 585 -12.40 8.90 -24.42
C GLN A 585 -12.85 7.82 -25.41
N LEU A 586 -12.83 6.54 -24.97
CA LEU A 586 -13.32 5.42 -25.79
C LEU A 586 -14.82 5.53 -26.09
N LEU A 587 -15.64 5.98 -25.12
CA LEU A 587 -17.07 6.25 -25.33
C LEU A 587 -17.28 7.35 -26.36
N ILE A 588 -16.54 8.45 -26.30
CA ILE A 588 -16.58 9.53 -27.28
C ILE A 588 -16.20 9.00 -28.68
N ALA A 589 -15.12 8.21 -28.77
CA ALA A 589 -14.71 7.61 -30.04
C ALA A 589 -15.77 6.66 -30.64
N ARG A 590 -16.55 5.98 -29.79
CA ARG A 590 -17.68 5.12 -30.16
C ARG A 590 -18.99 5.88 -30.39
N ARG A 591 -18.95 7.22 -30.49
CA ARG A 591 -20.11 8.12 -30.68
C ARG A 591 -21.12 8.15 -29.51
N ARG A 592 -20.72 7.71 -28.32
CA ARG A 592 -21.48 7.87 -27.07
C ARG A 592 -20.99 9.12 -26.32
N THR A 593 -21.00 10.25 -27.00
CA THR A 593 -20.31 11.49 -26.57
C THR A 593 -20.82 12.01 -25.24
N ALA A 594 -22.14 12.03 -25.02
CA ALA A 594 -22.72 12.54 -23.76
C ALA A 594 -22.27 11.73 -22.53
N GLU A 595 -22.26 10.41 -22.64
CA GLU A 595 -21.82 9.51 -21.56
C GLU A 595 -20.31 9.66 -21.29
N GLY A 596 -19.51 9.76 -22.36
CA GLY A 596 -18.07 9.96 -22.23
C GLY A 596 -17.73 11.30 -21.58
N VAL A 597 -18.39 12.39 -21.97
CA VAL A 597 -18.23 13.72 -21.36
C VAL A 597 -18.56 13.70 -19.88
N GLU A 598 -19.68 13.07 -19.48
CA GLU A 598 -20.09 13.00 -18.09
C GLU A 598 -19.10 12.15 -17.25
N LEU A 599 -18.61 11.05 -17.80
CA LEU A 599 -17.64 10.21 -17.12
C LEU A 599 -16.31 10.95 -16.90
N ILE A 600 -15.80 11.67 -17.91
CA ILE A 600 -14.59 12.47 -17.80
C ILE A 600 -14.76 13.61 -16.80
N ARG A 601 -15.91 14.32 -16.83
CA ARG A 601 -16.17 15.43 -15.92
C ARG A 601 -16.10 14.99 -14.46
N ARG A 602 -16.76 13.89 -14.10
CA ARG A 602 -16.69 13.31 -12.74
C ARG A 602 -15.27 12.86 -12.37
N ALA A 603 -14.55 12.30 -13.31
CA ALA A 603 -13.17 11.88 -13.06
C ALA A 603 -12.22 13.07 -12.82
N VAL A 604 -12.39 14.18 -13.54
CA VAL A 604 -11.65 15.43 -13.31
C VAL A 604 -11.93 16.01 -11.91
N GLU A 605 -13.20 15.99 -11.47
CA GLU A 605 -13.56 16.41 -10.09
C GLU A 605 -12.79 15.59 -9.04
N VAL A 606 -12.66 14.27 -9.24
CA VAL A 606 -11.89 13.39 -8.36
C VAL A 606 -10.40 13.73 -8.39
N LEU A 607 -9.83 14.03 -9.57
CA LEU A 607 -8.43 14.43 -9.70
C LEU A 607 -8.12 15.70 -8.89
N HIS A 608 -8.97 16.72 -8.99
CA HIS A 608 -8.85 17.94 -8.17
C HIS A 608 -8.91 17.66 -6.67
N GLN A 609 -9.86 16.83 -6.23
CA GLN A 609 -9.96 16.42 -4.82
C GLN A 609 -8.69 15.71 -4.33
N CYS A 610 -8.08 14.89 -5.20
CA CYS A 610 -6.86 14.16 -4.91
C CYS A 610 -5.59 14.97 -5.16
N ARG A 611 -5.68 16.24 -5.59
CA ARG A 611 -4.54 17.07 -6.01
C ARG A 611 -3.61 16.34 -6.98
N TYR A 612 -4.20 15.72 -7.99
CA TYR A 612 -3.47 15.01 -9.04
C TYR A 612 -3.73 15.70 -10.38
N GLU A 613 -3.01 16.78 -10.63
CA GLU A 613 -3.26 17.70 -11.76
C GLU A 613 -2.53 17.30 -13.07
N MET A 614 -1.74 16.22 -13.03
CA MET A 614 -0.85 15.84 -14.17
C MET A 614 -1.57 15.57 -15.49
N VAL A 615 -2.86 15.27 -15.46
CA VAL A 615 -3.66 14.99 -16.67
C VAL A 615 -4.89 15.89 -16.79
N THR A 616 -5.05 16.87 -15.90
CA THR A 616 -6.26 17.70 -15.81
C THR A 616 -6.42 18.59 -17.03
N SER A 617 -5.40 19.32 -17.45
CA SER A 617 -5.42 20.19 -18.64
C SER A 617 -5.75 19.40 -19.92
N LEU A 618 -5.18 18.19 -20.08
CA LEU A 618 -5.51 17.28 -21.17
C LEU A 618 -6.98 16.86 -21.13
N SER A 619 -7.47 16.45 -19.96
CA SER A 619 -8.82 15.93 -19.78
C SER A 619 -9.88 17.01 -20.03
N MET A 620 -9.65 18.22 -19.53
CA MET A 620 -10.51 19.38 -19.79
C MET A 620 -10.52 19.78 -21.28
N GLY A 621 -9.38 19.66 -21.97
CA GLY A 621 -9.32 19.84 -23.43
C GLY A 621 -10.20 18.83 -24.18
N ILE A 622 -10.21 17.57 -23.75
CA ILE A 622 -11.08 16.53 -24.31
C ILE A 622 -12.56 16.84 -24.04
N LEU A 623 -12.87 17.33 -22.83
CA LEU A 623 -14.23 17.81 -22.49
C LEU A 623 -14.67 18.94 -23.41
N ALA A 624 -13.80 19.94 -23.68
CA ALA A 624 -14.09 21.04 -24.59
C ALA A 624 -14.47 20.51 -25.98
N LYS A 625 -13.70 19.55 -26.52
CA LYS A 625 -14.02 18.93 -27.80
C LYS A 625 -15.35 18.19 -27.76
N GLY A 626 -15.57 17.37 -26.73
CA GLY A 626 -16.83 16.63 -26.55
C GLY A 626 -18.07 17.54 -26.44
N LEU A 627 -17.96 18.66 -25.72
CA LEU A 627 -19.02 19.68 -25.67
C LEU A 627 -19.31 20.29 -27.05
N SER A 628 -18.25 20.56 -27.84
CA SER A 628 -18.41 21.05 -29.22
C SER A 628 -19.11 20.02 -30.11
N ASP A 629 -18.75 18.76 -30.01
CA ASP A 629 -19.36 17.65 -30.76
C ASP A 629 -20.85 17.44 -30.34
N MET A 630 -21.25 17.90 -29.14
CA MET A 630 -22.63 17.97 -28.67
C MET A 630 -23.36 19.28 -29.06
N SER A 631 -22.77 20.10 -29.92
CA SER A 631 -23.28 21.42 -30.33
C SER A 631 -23.36 22.46 -29.20
N LEU A 632 -22.67 22.26 -28.09
CA LEU A 632 -22.58 23.19 -26.95
C LEU A 632 -21.38 24.15 -27.14
N HIS A 633 -21.32 24.87 -28.28
CA HIS A 633 -20.13 25.60 -28.74
C HIS A 633 -19.68 26.69 -27.77
N SER A 634 -20.61 27.43 -27.14
CA SER A 634 -20.24 28.49 -26.18
C SER A 634 -19.55 27.90 -24.93
N ALA A 635 -20.06 26.77 -24.41
CA ALA A 635 -19.45 26.08 -23.29
C ALA A 635 -18.09 25.47 -23.65
N ALA A 636 -17.96 24.93 -24.88
CA ALA A 636 -16.71 24.39 -25.39
C ALA A 636 -15.61 25.46 -25.48
N LEU A 637 -15.94 26.66 -25.97
CA LEU A 637 -14.98 27.77 -26.08
C LEU A 637 -14.62 28.33 -24.70
N ALA A 638 -15.59 28.46 -23.78
CA ALA A 638 -15.30 28.86 -22.40
C ALA A 638 -14.36 27.87 -21.71
N MET A 639 -14.56 26.56 -21.91
CA MET A 639 -13.67 25.52 -21.42
C MET A 639 -12.26 25.64 -22.03
N CYS A 640 -12.13 25.96 -23.32
CA CYS A 640 -10.81 26.22 -23.93
C CYS A 640 -10.09 27.40 -23.27
N ASP A 641 -10.81 28.49 -22.92
CA ASP A 641 -10.23 29.66 -22.25
C ASP A 641 -9.76 29.32 -20.82
N GLU A 642 -10.54 28.51 -20.11
CA GLU A 642 -10.18 27.99 -18.78
C GLU A 642 -8.92 27.12 -18.85
N VAL A 643 -8.87 26.18 -19.78
CA VAL A 643 -7.69 25.29 -19.99
C VAL A 643 -6.46 26.10 -20.40
N GLU A 644 -6.58 27.10 -21.25
CA GLU A 644 -5.46 27.98 -21.61
C GLU A 644 -4.92 28.71 -20.38
N THR A 645 -5.79 29.24 -19.54
CA THR A 645 -5.42 29.89 -18.30
C THR A 645 -4.70 28.92 -17.36
N LEU A 646 -5.24 27.71 -17.22
CA LEU A 646 -4.61 26.64 -16.42
C LEU A 646 -3.20 26.31 -16.94
N ILE A 647 -3.05 26.06 -18.25
CA ILE A 647 -1.75 25.74 -18.87
C ILE A 647 -0.72 26.86 -18.61
N ARG A 648 -1.12 28.11 -18.76
CA ARG A 648 -0.23 29.27 -18.54
C ARG A 648 0.17 29.42 -17.07
N THR A 649 -0.74 29.12 -16.16
CA THR A 649 -0.50 29.22 -14.71
C THR A 649 0.40 28.09 -14.21
N CYS A 650 0.15 26.84 -14.65
CA CYS A 650 0.89 25.67 -14.18
C CYS A 650 2.17 25.40 -14.99
N GLY A 651 2.29 25.92 -16.21
CA GLY A 651 3.44 25.70 -17.10
C GLY A 651 3.37 24.41 -17.93
N ASP A 652 2.17 23.83 -18.15
CA ASP A 652 1.96 22.61 -18.97
C ASP A 652 1.99 22.92 -20.47
N PHE A 653 3.07 23.57 -20.91
CA PHE A 653 3.16 24.08 -22.29
C PHE A 653 3.21 22.99 -23.35
N LEU A 654 3.51 21.73 -22.99
CA LEU A 654 3.39 20.59 -23.90
C LEU A 654 1.95 20.44 -24.44
N ARG A 655 0.94 20.83 -23.67
CA ARG A 655 -0.48 20.70 -24.01
C ARG A 655 -1.03 21.86 -24.85
N MET A 656 -0.34 22.99 -24.87
CA MET A 656 -0.82 24.21 -25.55
C MET A 656 -1.11 24.00 -27.05
N PRO A 657 -0.24 23.33 -27.84
CA PRO A 657 -0.55 23.07 -29.25
C PRO A 657 -1.84 22.27 -29.44
N GLY A 658 -2.03 21.20 -28.66
CA GLY A 658 -3.23 20.38 -28.72
C GLY A 658 -4.50 21.16 -28.36
N LEU A 659 -4.44 22.04 -27.34
CA LEU A 659 -5.55 22.92 -26.98
C LEU A 659 -5.89 23.89 -28.13
N LEU A 660 -4.89 24.49 -28.78
CA LEU A 660 -5.12 25.38 -29.91
C LEU A 660 -5.79 24.64 -31.08
N ALA A 661 -5.43 23.40 -31.36
CA ALA A 661 -6.11 22.58 -32.36
C ALA A 661 -7.57 22.30 -31.98
N ILE A 662 -7.85 21.96 -30.71
CA ILE A 662 -9.21 21.76 -30.17
C ILE A 662 -10.01 23.07 -30.29
N ARG A 663 -9.44 24.22 -29.92
CA ARG A 663 -10.07 25.52 -30.07
C ARG A 663 -10.42 25.80 -31.54
N GLY A 664 -9.51 25.47 -32.46
CA GLY A 664 -9.74 25.55 -33.91
C GLY A 664 -10.97 24.74 -34.33
N HIS A 665 -11.08 23.51 -33.86
CA HIS A 665 -12.26 22.66 -34.09
C HIS A 665 -13.54 23.29 -33.53
N CYS A 666 -13.52 23.76 -32.27
CA CYS A 666 -14.68 24.40 -31.63
C CYS A 666 -15.13 25.68 -32.36
N LEU A 667 -14.17 26.50 -32.82
CA LEU A 667 -14.47 27.72 -33.59
C LEU A 667 -15.06 27.41 -34.97
N ALA A 668 -14.55 26.39 -35.65
CA ALA A 668 -15.12 25.91 -36.91
C ALA A 668 -16.58 25.47 -36.74
N ALA A 669 -16.85 24.65 -35.72
CA ALA A 669 -18.19 24.17 -35.39
C ALA A 669 -19.14 25.32 -34.98
N ALA A 670 -18.61 26.38 -34.38
CA ALA A 670 -19.35 27.60 -34.02
C ALA A 670 -19.58 28.57 -35.15
N GLY A 671 -19.17 28.25 -36.42
CA GLY A 671 -19.33 29.11 -37.58
C GLY A 671 -18.35 30.31 -37.63
N ARG A 672 -17.18 30.19 -36.97
CA ARG A 672 -16.12 31.23 -36.91
C ARG A 672 -14.85 30.80 -37.69
N PRO A 673 -14.93 30.63 -39.04
CA PRO A 673 -13.87 29.96 -39.82
C PRO A 673 -12.53 30.72 -39.82
N GLN A 674 -12.56 32.04 -39.82
CA GLN A 674 -11.31 32.85 -39.84
C GLN A 674 -10.52 32.71 -38.52
N GLU A 675 -11.20 32.63 -37.39
CA GLU A 675 -10.58 32.45 -36.09
C GLU A 675 -10.12 31.00 -35.90
N SER A 676 -10.88 30.06 -36.46
CA SER A 676 -10.51 28.64 -36.50
C SER A 676 -9.19 28.45 -37.24
N GLU A 677 -9.04 29.04 -38.43
CA GLU A 677 -7.80 28.97 -39.22
C GLU A 677 -6.61 29.54 -38.47
N LYS A 678 -6.76 30.71 -37.82
CA LYS A 678 -5.72 31.30 -36.98
C LYS A 678 -5.29 30.35 -35.85
N SER A 679 -6.25 29.68 -35.22
CA SER A 679 -5.99 28.78 -34.11
C SER A 679 -5.24 27.51 -34.54
N TYR A 680 -5.63 26.91 -35.67
CA TYR A 680 -4.90 25.78 -36.26
C TYR A 680 -3.47 26.14 -36.66
N LEU A 681 -3.28 27.28 -37.34
CA LEU A 681 -1.94 27.75 -37.72
C LEU A 681 -1.05 28.03 -36.52
N ALA A 682 -1.59 28.61 -35.47
CA ALA A 682 -0.88 28.81 -34.21
C ALA A 682 -0.49 27.46 -33.55
N SER A 683 -1.36 26.46 -33.60
CA SER A 683 -1.07 25.10 -33.11
C SER A 683 0.10 24.45 -33.87
N ILE A 684 0.07 24.53 -35.19
CA ILE A 684 1.11 23.98 -36.09
C ILE A 684 2.46 24.64 -35.83
N GLU A 685 2.48 25.99 -35.76
CA GLU A 685 3.71 26.74 -35.51
C GLU A 685 4.30 26.50 -34.15
N LEU A 686 3.46 26.45 -33.10
CA LEU A 686 3.92 26.14 -31.74
C LEU A 686 4.46 24.73 -31.66
N SER A 687 3.77 23.71 -32.24
CA SER A 687 4.28 22.35 -32.33
C SER A 687 5.65 22.28 -32.99
N ARG A 688 5.84 23.03 -34.07
CA ARG A 688 7.12 23.11 -34.80
C ARG A 688 8.22 23.69 -33.92
N SER A 689 7.94 24.77 -33.20
CA SER A 689 8.91 25.44 -32.33
C SER A 689 9.34 24.53 -31.15
N GLN A 690 8.43 23.73 -30.62
CA GLN A 690 8.69 22.74 -29.57
C GLN A 690 9.33 21.44 -30.06
N GLY A 691 9.44 21.24 -31.39
CA GLY A 691 9.95 20.00 -32.00
C GLY A 691 8.96 18.82 -31.90
N VAL A 692 7.66 19.10 -31.70
CA VAL A 692 6.59 18.09 -31.54
C VAL A 692 6.00 17.78 -32.93
N LYS A 693 6.69 16.93 -33.70
CA LYS A 693 6.30 16.55 -35.08
C LYS A 693 4.92 15.89 -35.13
N SER A 694 4.59 15.02 -34.16
CA SER A 694 3.27 14.35 -34.09
C SER A 694 2.14 15.37 -33.87
N GLY A 695 2.33 16.35 -32.99
CA GLY A 695 1.36 17.44 -32.75
C GLY A 695 1.18 18.34 -33.98
N GLN A 696 2.28 18.67 -34.66
CA GLN A 696 2.26 19.43 -35.90
C GLN A 696 1.45 18.72 -37.01
N LEU A 697 1.68 17.41 -37.18
CA LEU A 697 0.94 16.59 -38.15
C LEU A 697 -0.54 16.49 -37.77
N GLN A 698 -0.86 16.21 -36.50
CA GLN A 698 -2.24 16.08 -36.03
C GLN A 698 -3.05 17.39 -36.27
N ALA A 699 -2.47 18.52 -35.91
CA ALA A 699 -3.11 19.82 -36.15
C ALA A 699 -3.28 20.11 -37.63
N ALA A 700 -2.27 19.80 -38.47
CA ALA A 700 -2.33 19.99 -39.93
C ALA A 700 -3.38 19.10 -40.60
N VAL A 701 -3.52 17.82 -40.17
CA VAL A 701 -4.57 16.91 -40.65
C VAL A 701 -5.97 17.44 -40.29
N ALA A 702 -6.17 17.87 -39.04
CA ALA A 702 -7.44 18.46 -38.63
C ALA A 702 -7.80 19.71 -39.39
N PHE A 703 -6.81 20.60 -39.64
CA PHE A 703 -6.99 21.79 -40.43
C PHE A 703 -7.24 21.47 -41.92
N ALA A 704 -6.53 20.51 -42.50
CA ALA A 704 -6.75 20.06 -43.87
C ALA A 704 -8.17 19.53 -44.09
N GLN A 705 -8.71 18.76 -43.14
CA GLN A 705 -10.11 18.30 -43.18
C GLN A 705 -11.08 19.49 -43.19
N HIS A 706 -10.83 20.53 -42.39
CA HIS A 706 -11.61 21.77 -42.41
C HIS A 706 -11.50 22.49 -43.76
N LEU A 707 -10.30 22.62 -44.32
CA LEU A 707 -10.11 23.23 -45.64
C LEU A 707 -10.83 22.46 -46.74
N ILE A 708 -10.79 21.14 -46.74
CA ILE A 708 -11.49 20.31 -47.71
C ILE A 708 -13.01 20.51 -47.58
N SER A 709 -13.56 20.55 -46.38
CA SER A 709 -14.98 20.80 -46.16
C SER A 709 -15.41 22.21 -46.65
N ALA A 710 -14.47 23.16 -46.70
CA ALA A 710 -14.65 24.51 -47.25
C ALA A 710 -14.35 24.60 -48.76
N GLY A 711 -14.11 23.48 -49.47
CA GLY A 711 -13.80 23.45 -50.90
C GLY A 711 -12.34 23.80 -51.25
N ARG A 712 -11.43 23.97 -50.29
CA ARG A 712 -10.04 24.41 -50.44
C ARG A 712 -9.06 23.23 -50.45
N SER A 713 -9.34 22.19 -51.25
CA SER A 713 -8.53 20.94 -51.29
C SER A 713 -7.06 21.15 -51.67
N GLU A 714 -6.75 22.13 -52.52
CA GLU A 714 -5.37 22.42 -52.91
C GLU A 714 -4.56 23.03 -51.76
N ASP A 715 -5.17 23.88 -50.96
CA ASP A 715 -4.54 24.42 -49.76
C ASP A 715 -4.24 23.32 -48.74
N ALA A 716 -5.17 22.33 -48.59
CA ALA A 716 -4.96 21.18 -47.76
C ALA A 716 -3.77 20.33 -48.22
N ARG A 717 -3.65 20.07 -49.53
CA ARG A 717 -2.50 19.33 -50.09
C ARG A 717 -1.19 20.05 -49.87
N ARG A 718 -1.15 21.37 -50.10
CA ARG A 718 0.03 22.21 -49.88
C ARG A 718 0.48 22.19 -48.42
N LEU A 719 -0.45 22.17 -47.49
CA LEU A 719 -0.16 22.09 -46.06
C LEU A 719 0.45 20.73 -45.67
N LEU A 720 -0.09 19.61 -46.16
CA LEU A 720 0.29 18.29 -45.73
C LEU A 720 1.55 17.73 -46.40
N ARG A 721 1.82 18.09 -47.67
CA ARG A 721 2.93 17.53 -48.46
C ARG A 721 4.28 17.56 -47.72
N PRO A 722 4.78 18.69 -47.19
CA PRO A 722 6.10 18.74 -46.56
C PRO A 722 6.17 17.91 -45.28
N LEU A 723 5.04 17.73 -44.58
CA LEU A 723 4.98 16.93 -43.35
C LEU A 723 5.03 15.42 -43.64
N VAL A 724 4.43 14.99 -44.72
CA VAL A 724 4.47 13.59 -45.18
C VAL A 724 5.84 13.22 -45.71
N GLU A 725 6.48 14.15 -46.47
CA GLU A 725 7.85 13.97 -46.98
C GLU A 725 8.89 13.87 -45.82
N ASP A 726 8.77 14.73 -44.80
CA ASP A 726 9.64 14.68 -43.60
C ASP A 726 9.47 13.40 -42.77
N ALA A 727 8.29 12.78 -42.78
CA ALA A 727 8.01 11.56 -42.03
C ALA A 727 8.57 10.26 -42.66
N GLY A 728 8.95 10.29 -43.95
CA GLY A 728 9.52 9.13 -44.64
C GLY A 728 8.64 7.89 -44.60
N ASP A 729 9.21 6.73 -44.18
CA ASP A 729 8.54 5.44 -44.12
C ASP A 729 7.76 5.18 -42.81
N GLU A 730 7.80 6.13 -41.89
CA GLU A 730 7.07 6.01 -40.64
C GLU A 730 5.55 5.85 -40.86
N THR A 731 4.88 5.18 -39.97
CA THR A 731 3.44 4.87 -40.06
C THR A 731 2.69 5.32 -38.82
N SER A 732 1.63 6.09 -39.03
CA SER A 732 0.64 6.43 -38.01
C SER A 732 -0.72 6.65 -38.68
N LEU A 733 -1.80 6.68 -37.92
CA LEU A 733 -3.12 6.98 -38.46
C LEU A 733 -3.17 8.36 -39.09
N ASP A 734 -2.56 9.38 -38.45
CA ASP A 734 -2.54 10.73 -38.98
C ASP A 734 -1.71 10.83 -40.29
N LEU A 735 -0.60 10.08 -40.42
CA LEU A 735 0.14 9.96 -41.68
C LEU A 735 -0.68 9.27 -42.77
N SER A 736 -1.41 8.20 -42.43
CA SER A 736 -2.29 7.51 -43.38
C SER A 736 -3.40 8.45 -43.87
N LEU A 737 -4.00 9.24 -42.98
CA LEU A 737 -4.99 10.26 -43.34
C LEU A 737 -4.37 11.37 -44.21
N ALA A 738 -3.18 11.85 -43.85
CA ALA A 738 -2.46 12.87 -44.65
C ALA A 738 -2.11 12.37 -46.06
N ARG A 739 -1.61 11.13 -46.18
CA ARG A 739 -1.32 10.49 -47.48
C ARG A 739 -2.57 10.30 -48.32
N SER A 740 -3.71 9.96 -47.73
CA SER A 740 -4.98 9.81 -48.46
C SER A 740 -5.49 11.12 -49.06
N VAL A 741 -5.15 12.29 -48.47
CA VAL A 741 -5.46 13.62 -48.99
C VAL A 741 -4.54 14.01 -50.17
N LEU A 742 -3.32 13.49 -50.16
CA LEU A 742 -2.34 13.80 -51.22
C LEU A 742 -2.57 12.96 -52.50
N GLY A 743 -3.31 11.86 -52.39
CA GLY A 743 -3.68 10.97 -53.50
C GLY A 743 -3.00 9.69 -53.49
#